data_a39e0eb6194ee2229a3d9b88557c60b1
#
_entry.id   a39e0eb6194ee2229a3d9b88557c60b1
#
_cell.length_a   1.000
_cell.length_b   1.000
_cell.length_c   1.000
_cell.angle_alpha   90.00
_cell.angle_beta   90.00
_cell.angle_gamma   90.00
#
_symmetry.space_group_name_H-M   'P 1'
#
loop_
_entity.id
_entity.type
_entity.pdbx_description
1 polymer ?
#
loop_
_entity_poly.entity_id
_entity_poly.type
_entity_poly.pdbx_seq_one_letter_code
_entity_poly.pdbx_strand_id
1 'polypeptide(L)'
;MTTNDAVTTLLDARRLQGLLTNKSGRVIAQYSFLNAEGSTYLTHLADIGGENPRRLTRGDQSIGAAAISESGTLYFAAKRTGEDGKDAESPSLWSLPETGEARKLADHSGGFSRIEVKGQSMIVQFPVHTWAANEDEHRDYSQERSESKVSAILHSGFPIRRWDHDLGPGQEILAIADLSTVTDEFSEDFTADTARVDADSTPNTAGGAGTTGAAGAGDSEDSPAPRVTDLAFRYLSLPPGRLVDWAVDDEARFVLVQVEKPIPGQLEASEIWQIDVHKHGAPRLLIEAAVDHAYSIDAISPDGTRALLTREQFWTSTTNLSAALTVLDLDTESLSPVWPDADHWFDPVWADDSTIVATADDHGRGSVFIGDVTDEQPRRLVGGPGQKYAFAGLQVQGLRVVATASAIDVAPLPIAIDLVSGQISELANPASVIDGTGTLAEVAAEGDDGTAVRAWLALPDGEGPFPLVVLAHGGPWGSWNSWTYRWNPGPFTAAGYAVLLPDPAISTGYGQAMIDRGQQELGGAPFTDILALTDAAIERPDIDAQRTALAGGSYGGYMANWVAGHTSERFACIVTHASLWNTTSMGRTTDNASWDVAMRTQSSTYSPHLFADRIEVPMLVIHGDKDYRVPIGQGQELWYDLLTRSKTPLDADGLTQHRFLYFPDEGHWITGRGNAEVWYRTVLAFLDKHVLDIDAQRARTLG
;
A
#
# COMPACT_ATOMS: atom_id res chain seq x y z
N MET A 1 -8.47 14.48 25.66
CA MET A 1 -7.07 14.26 25.19
C MET A 1 -6.56 15.59 24.72
N THR A 2 -5.32 16.00 25.00
CA THR A 2 -4.79 17.23 24.40
C THR A 2 -4.44 16.97 22.92
N THR A 3 -4.39 18.02 22.10
CA THR A 3 -4.00 17.92 20.67
C THR A 3 -2.64 17.23 20.49
N ASN A 4 -1.68 17.56 21.36
CA ASN A 4 -0.36 16.94 21.35
C ASN A 4 -0.42 15.44 21.65
N ASP A 5 -1.28 15.04 22.59
CA ASP A 5 -1.49 13.63 22.93
C ASP A 5 -2.15 12.87 21.78
N ALA A 6 -3.10 13.49 21.06
CA ALA A 6 -3.80 12.86 19.93
C ALA A 6 -2.86 12.57 18.76
N VAL A 7 -2.02 13.54 18.37
CA VAL A 7 -1.00 13.34 17.32
C VAL A 7 -0.02 12.23 17.70
N THR A 8 0.51 12.28 18.93
CA THR A 8 1.46 11.26 19.43
C THR A 8 0.81 9.89 19.51
N THR A 9 -0.42 9.80 20.06
CA THR A 9 -1.16 8.52 20.13
C THR A 9 -1.38 7.90 18.76
N LEU A 10 -1.77 8.70 17.76
CA LEU A 10 -1.97 8.26 16.39
C LEU A 10 -0.67 7.76 15.75
N LEU A 11 0.43 8.50 15.92
CA LEU A 11 1.70 8.18 15.28
C LEU A 11 2.45 7.05 15.99
N ASP A 12 2.35 6.93 17.31
CA ASP A 12 3.03 5.89 18.09
C ASP A 12 2.24 4.57 18.17
N ALA A 13 1.03 4.55 17.62
CA ALA A 13 0.19 3.37 17.59
C ALA A 13 0.80 2.20 16.84
N ARG A 14 0.62 0.99 17.36
CA ARG A 14 0.85 -0.23 16.60
C ARG A 14 -0.21 -0.37 15.50
N ARG A 15 0.21 -0.72 14.29
CA ARG A 15 -0.63 -0.69 13.09
C ARG A 15 -0.71 -2.08 12.47
N LEU A 16 -1.91 -2.56 12.22
CA LEU A 16 -2.13 -3.74 11.40
C LEU A 16 -1.79 -3.37 9.94
N GLN A 17 -0.94 -4.19 9.29
CA GLN A 17 -0.50 -3.98 7.91
C GLN A 17 -1.17 -4.97 6.95
N GLY A 18 -1.43 -6.19 7.40
CA GLY A 18 -2.04 -7.23 6.59
C GLY A 18 -2.16 -8.55 7.34
N LEU A 19 -2.73 -9.53 6.68
CA LEU A 19 -2.94 -10.87 7.19
C LEU A 19 -2.34 -11.89 6.22
N LEU A 20 -1.88 -13.02 6.75
CA LEU A 20 -1.48 -14.20 5.99
C LEU A 20 -2.27 -15.38 6.54
N THR A 21 -2.80 -16.23 5.67
CA THR A 21 -3.56 -17.42 6.08
C THR A 21 -3.17 -18.61 5.24
N ASN A 22 -3.49 -19.80 5.75
CA ASN A 22 -3.42 -21.05 4.99
C ASN A 22 -4.74 -21.83 5.10
N LYS A 23 -4.89 -22.88 4.30
CA LYS A 23 -6.09 -23.72 4.29
C LYS A 23 -6.31 -24.47 5.61
N SER A 24 -5.27 -24.68 6.43
CA SER A 24 -5.38 -25.30 7.76
C SER A 24 -6.04 -24.39 8.81
N GLY A 25 -6.26 -23.12 8.49
CA GLY A 25 -6.95 -22.16 9.35
C GLY A 25 -6.04 -21.32 10.24
N ARG A 26 -4.70 -21.42 10.08
CA ARG A 26 -3.76 -20.55 10.76
C ARG A 26 -3.87 -19.12 10.22
N VAL A 27 -3.84 -18.12 11.11
CA VAL A 27 -3.92 -16.70 10.76
C VAL A 27 -2.75 -15.95 11.40
N ILE A 28 -1.97 -15.26 10.57
CA ILE A 28 -0.83 -14.48 10.97
C ILE A 28 -1.09 -13.02 10.64
N ALA A 29 -0.97 -12.16 11.62
CA ALA A 29 -1.01 -10.71 11.42
C ALA A 29 0.40 -10.16 11.16
N GLN A 30 0.52 -9.36 10.13
CA GLN A 30 1.65 -8.49 9.89
C GLN A 30 1.33 -7.12 10.49
N TYR A 31 2.15 -6.64 11.42
CA TYR A 31 1.89 -5.39 12.12
C TYR A 31 3.17 -4.59 12.35
N SER A 32 3.06 -3.27 12.37
CA SER A 32 4.18 -2.37 12.62
C SER A 32 4.06 -1.64 13.96
N PHE A 33 5.21 -1.30 14.52
CA PHE A 33 5.36 -0.51 15.75
C PHE A 33 6.68 0.23 15.72
N LEU A 34 6.85 1.24 16.58
CA LEU A 34 8.09 2.01 16.66
C LEU A 34 9.22 1.20 17.31
N ASN A 35 10.45 1.40 16.81
CA ASN A 35 11.67 0.92 17.44
C ASN A 35 11.86 1.54 18.85
N ALA A 36 12.88 1.11 19.57
CA ALA A 36 13.15 1.57 20.95
C ALA A 36 13.43 3.08 21.03
N GLU A 37 13.97 3.68 19.96
CA GLU A 37 14.23 5.12 19.85
C GLU A 37 12.98 5.93 19.51
N GLY A 38 11.86 5.28 19.14
CA GLY A 38 10.63 5.93 18.73
C GLY A 38 10.71 6.66 17.37
N SER A 39 11.65 6.28 16.52
CA SER A 39 11.98 7.01 15.29
C SER A 39 11.57 6.28 14.01
N THR A 40 11.54 4.94 14.03
CA THR A 40 11.34 4.10 12.85
C THR A 40 10.31 3.01 13.11
N TYR A 41 9.40 2.80 12.17
CA TYR A 41 8.44 1.70 12.23
C TYR A 41 9.12 0.39 11.82
N LEU A 42 8.96 -0.62 12.68
CA LEU A 42 9.41 -1.99 12.45
C LEU A 42 8.20 -2.88 12.22
N THR A 43 8.26 -3.74 11.22
CA THR A 43 7.20 -4.70 10.89
C THR A 43 7.55 -6.07 11.45
N HIS A 44 6.60 -6.71 12.12
CA HIS A 44 6.71 -8.05 12.69
C HIS A 44 5.50 -8.93 12.40
N LEU A 45 5.63 -10.23 12.68
CA LEU A 45 4.59 -11.23 12.53
C LEU A 45 4.07 -11.68 13.90
N ALA A 46 2.75 -11.84 14.00
CA ALA A 46 2.07 -12.42 15.16
C ALA A 46 1.03 -13.46 14.73
N ASP A 47 1.00 -14.58 15.42
CA ASP A 47 -0.06 -15.56 15.31
C ASP A 47 -1.29 -15.07 16.08
N ILE A 48 -2.42 -14.99 15.42
CA ILE A 48 -3.68 -14.46 15.94
C ILE A 48 -4.82 -15.50 15.90
N GLY A 49 -4.51 -16.76 15.69
CA GLY A 49 -5.49 -17.84 15.71
C GLY A 49 -6.02 -18.20 17.10
N GLY A 50 -5.39 -17.73 18.18
CA GLY A 50 -5.81 -17.92 19.57
C GLY A 50 -6.52 -16.69 20.16
N GLU A 51 -6.89 -16.76 21.45
CA GLU A 51 -7.53 -15.62 22.15
C GLU A 51 -6.63 -14.38 22.27
N ASN A 52 -5.32 -14.57 22.33
CA ASN A 52 -4.34 -13.49 22.44
C ASN A 52 -3.29 -13.60 21.35
N PRO A 53 -2.86 -12.45 20.77
CA PRO A 53 -1.80 -12.43 19.77
C PRO A 53 -0.48 -12.97 20.34
N ARG A 54 0.15 -13.91 19.63
CA ARG A 54 1.48 -14.45 19.96
C ARG A 54 2.51 -13.93 18.97
N ARG A 55 3.40 -13.05 19.41
CA ARG A 55 4.49 -12.52 18.57
C ARG A 55 5.43 -13.66 18.13
N LEU A 56 5.69 -13.76 16.84
CA LEU A 56 6.50 -14.82 16.21
C LEU A 56 7.91 -14.35 15.89
N THR A 57 8.06 -13.10 15.43
CA THR A 57 9.37 -12.54 15.07
C THR A 57 9.82 -11.50 16.10
N ARG A 58 11.13 -11.39 16.32
CA ARG A 58 11.73 -10.51 17.32
C ARG A 58 12.94 -9.80 16.69
N GLY A 59 13.46 -8.81 17.41
CA GLY A 59 14.61 -8.01 17.00
C GLY A 59 14.22 -6.58 16.65
N ASP A 60 15.20 -5.85 16.16
CA ASP A 60 15.16 -4.43 15.80
C ASP A 60 15.15 -4.19 14.27
N GLN A 61 14.93 -5.25 13.50
CA GLN A 61 14.85 -5.22 12.05
C GLN A 61 13.44 -5.58 11.58
N SER A 62 12.98 -4.88 10.54
CA SER A 62 11.69 -5.15 9.89
C SER A 62 11.68 -6.48 9.16
N ILE A 63 10.50 -7.12 9.17
CA ILE A 63 10.15 -8.19 8.24
C ILE A 63 9.63 -7.53 6.95
N GLY A 64 10.18 -7.95 5.82
CA GLY A 64 9.69 -7.57 4.48
C GLY A 64 8.60 -8.51 3.97
N ALA A 65 8.79 -9.05 2.75
CA ALA A 65 7.89 -10.03 2.17
C ALA A 65 7.73 -11.25 3.09
N ALA A 66 6.52 -11.79 3.19
CA ALA A 66 6.23 -12.98 3.99
C ALA A 66 5.14 -13.83 3.35
N ALA A 67 5.24 -15.16 3.53
CA ALA A 67 4.26 -16.15 3.08
C ALA A 67 4.10 -17.25 4.14
N ILE A 68 2.99 -17.98 4.07
CA ILE A 68 2.71 -19.14 4.92
C ILE A 68 2.42 -20.36 4.05
N SER A 69 3.06 -21.49 4.34
CA SER A 69 2.76 -22.76 3.66
C SER A 69 1.51 -23.43 4.23
N GLU A 70 1.01 -24.42 3.52
CA GLU A 70 -0.11 -25.28 3.99
C GLU A 70 0.24 -26.02 5.30
N SER A 71 1.52 -26.38 5.51
CA SER A 71 1.99 -26.98 6.76
C SER A 71 2.12 -25.98 7.93
N GLY A 72 1.86 -24.68 7.69
CA GLY A 72 1.95 -23.63 8.69
C GLY A 72 3.34 -23.04 8.88
N THR A 73 4.35 -23.45 8.11
CA THR A 73 5.68 -22.83 8.13
C THR A 73 5.60 -21.43 7.51
N LEU A 74 6.18 -20.46 8.20
CA LEU A 74 6.33 -19.09 7.71
C LEU A 74 7.65 -18.94 6.97
N TYR A 75 7.60 -18.25 5.84
CA TYR A 75 8.76 -17.82 5.08
C TYR A 75 8.74 -16.29 5.02
N PHE A 76 9.88 -15.67 5.26
CA PHE A 76 9.92 -14.19 5.28
C PHE A 76 11.31 -13.65 4.96
N ALA A 77 11.34 -12.46 4.39
CA ALA A 77 12.54 -11.70 4.14
C ALA A 77 12.85 -10.81 5.35
N ALA A 78 14.07 -10.88 5.88
CA ALA A 78 14.52 -10.03 6.99
C ALA A 78 16.01 -9.79 6.96
N LYS A 79 16.43 -8.56 7.28
CA LYS A 79 17.81 -8.31 7.69
C LYS A 79 17.97 -8.83 9.11
N ARG A 80 19.02 -9.61 9.36
CA ARG A 80 19.36 -10.06 10.70
C ARG A 80 20.88 -10.01 10.85
N THR A 81 21.34 -9.72 12.05
CA THR A 81 22.75 -9.79 12.41
C THR A 81 23.21 -11.23 12.28
N GLY A 82 24.27 -11.46 11.51
CA GLY A 82 24.88 -12.77 11.35
C GLY A 82 25.59 -13.24 12.63
N GLU A 83 26.04 -14.49 12.63
CA GLU A 83 26.82 -15.06 13.74
C GLU A 83 28.16 -14.32 13.97
N ASP A 84 28.65 -13.62 12.93
CA ASP A 84 29.85 -12.76 13.00
C ASP A 84 29.57 -11.38 13.65
N GLY A 85 28.35 -11.12 14.08
CA GLY A 85 27.92 -9.87 14.71
C GLY A 85 27.75 -8.70 13.73
N LYS A 86 27.75 -8.94 12.40
CA LYS A 86 27.49 -7.93 11.39
C LYS A 86 26.05 -8.01 10.90
N ASP A 87 25.46 -6.86 10.63
CA ASP A 87 24.15 -6.80 9.98
C ASP A 87 24.28 -7.20 8.50
N ALA A 88 23.31 -7.98 8.03
CA ALA A 88 23.21 -8.32 6.61
C ALA A 88 23.03 -7.05 5.77
N GLU A 89 23.71 -6.96 4.64
CA GLU A 89 23.57 -5.82 3.71
C GLU A 89 22.18 -5.79 3.07
N SER A 90 21.64 -6.96 2.71
CA SER A 90 20.29 -7.15 2.13
C SER A 90 19.46 -8.12 3.00
N PRO A 91 18.12 -8.09 2.87
CA PRO A 91 17.26 -9.06 3.55
C PRO A 91 17.53 -10.48 3.04
N SER A 92 17.82 -11.41 3.96
CA SER A 92 17.90 -12.84 3.69
C SER A 92 16.52 -13.48 3.78
N LEU A 93 16.34 -14.61 3.14
CA LEU A 93 15.16 -15.47 3.25
C LEU A 93 15.28 -16.38 4.47
N TRP A 94 14.22 -16.41 5.28
CA TRP A 94 14.13 -17.21 6.51
C TRP A 94 12.90 -18.10 6.48
N SER A 95 12.98 -19.26 7.10
CA SER A 95 11.84 -20.11 7.46
C SER A 95 11.65 -20.13 8.98
N LEU A 96 10.39 -20.20 9.42
CA LEU A 96 10.00 -20.38 10.82
C LEU A 96 8.88 -21.42 10.88
N PRO A 97 9.19 -22.66 11.31
CA PRO A 97 8.18 -23.68 11.49
C PRO A 97 7.20 -23.27 12.61
N GLU A 98 6.07 -23.95 12.71
CA GLU A 98 5.06 -23.67 13.75
C GLU A 98 5.63 -23.83 15.17
N THR A 99 6.53 -24.80 15.33
CA THR A 99 7.32 -25.04 16.55
C THR A 99 8.80 -25.12 16.19
N GLY A 100 9.62 -24.36 16.88
CA GLY A 100 11.07 -24.29 16.61
C GLY A 100 11.59 -22.89 16.44
N GLU A 101 12.80 -22.76 15.90
CA GLU A 101 13.48 -21.50 15.67
C GLU A 101 13.53 -21.13 14.18
N ALA A 102 13.70 -19.84 13.91
CA ALA A 102 13.85 -19.37 12.54
C ALA A 102 15.21 -19.78 11.97
N ARG A 103 15.22 -20.27 10.73
CA ARG A 103 16.40 -20.72 10.00
C ARG A 103 16.56 -19.91 8.72
N LYS A 104 17.79 -19.50 8.42
CA LYS A 104 18.11 -18.86 7.15
C LYS A 104 18.11 -19.91 6.03
N LEU A 105 17.48 -19.61 4.92
CA LEU A 105 17.39 -20.48 3.75
C LEU A 105 18.24 -20.00 2.58
N ALA A 106 18.31 -18.69 2.36
CA ALA A 106 19.06 -18.13 1.24
C ALA A 106 19.37 -16.64 1.45
N ASP A 107 20.40 -16.19 0.76
CA ASP A 107 20.72 -14.78 0.57
C ASP A 107 20.52 -14.40 -0.90
N HIS A 108 20.07 -13.17 -1.12
CA HIS A 108 20.07 -12.53 -2.44
C HIS A 108 20.47 -11.06 -2.26
N SER A 109 21.39 -10.57 -3.10
CA SER A 109 21.94 -9.22 -2.93
C SER A 109 20.89 -8.11 -3.17
N GLY A 110 19.85 -8.39 -3.97
CA GLY A 110 18.69 -7.51 -4.15
C GLY A 110 17.61 -7.64 -3.07
N GLY A 111 17.72 -8.61 -2.13
CA GLY A 111 16.66 -8.96 -1.20
C GLY A 111 15.51 -9.73 -1.87
N PHE A 112 14.33 -9.74 -1.25
CA PHE A 112 13.13 -10.43 -1.72
C PHE A 112 11.94 -9.48 -1.64
N SER A 113 11.31 -9.18 -2.77
CA SER A 113 10.19 -8.23 -2.89
C SER A 113 8.85 -8.91 -2.63
N ARG A 114 8.68 -10.17 -3.07
CA ARG A 114 7.46 -10.98 -2.87
C ARG A 114 7.82 -12.46 -2.76
N ILE A 115 7.08 -13.19 -1.95
CA ILE A 115 7.25 -14.64 -1.70
C ILE A 115 5.88 -15.29 -1.77
N GLU A 116 5.75 -16.38 -2.55
CA GLU A 116 4.57 -17.25 -2.59
C GLU A 116 5.03 -18.70 -2.41
N VAL A 117 4.27 -19.48 -1.64
CA VAL A 117 4.57 -20.89 -1.40
C VAL A 117 3.34 -21.74 -1.72
N LYS A 118 3.51 -22.69 -2.63
CA LYS A 118 2.49 -23.63 -3.05
C LYS A 118 3.07 -25.05 -3.02
N GLY A 119 2.58 -25.88 -2.11
CA GLY A 119 3.13 -27.22 -1.87
C GLY A 119 4.60 -27.17 -1.47
N GLN A 120 5.47 -27.80 -2.29
CA GLN A 120 6.93 -27.77 -2.12
C GLN A 120 7.62 -26.72 -3.00
N SER A 121 6.88 -25.94 -3.76
CA SER A 121 7.43 -24.90 -4.61
C SER A 121 7.34 -23.54 -3.94
N MET A 122 8.45 -22.80 -3.97
CA MET A 122 8.51 -21.40 -3.58
C MET A 122 8.79 -20.56 -4.80
N ILE A 123 7.94 -19.59 -5.08
CA ILE A 123 8.17 -18.59 -6.11
C ILE A 123 8.52 -17.27 -5.40
N VAL A 124 9.59 -16.63 -5.83
CA VAL A 124 10.07 -15.37 -5.28
C VAL A 124 10.25 -14.34 -6.37
N GLN A 125 10.06 -13.08 -5.99
CA GLN A 125 10.38 -11.92 -6.81
C GLN A 125 11.55 -11.17 -6.18
N PHE A 126 12.53 -10.78 -6.99
CA PHE A 126 13.65 -9.95 -6.57
C PHE A 126 14.25 -9.18 -7.75
N PRO A 127 14.94 -8.05 -7.49
CA PRO A 127 15.62 -7.30 -8.54
C PRO A 127 16.93 -8.00 -8.95
N VAL A 128 17.17 -8.09 -10.25
CA VAL A 128 18.39 -8.63 -10.84
C VAL A 128 18.98 -7.64 -11.83
N HIS A 129 20.29 -7.50 -11.86
CA HIS A 129 20.96 -6.67 -12.85
C HIS A 129 20.61 -7.12 -14.27
N THR A 130 20.28 -6.21 -15.16
CA THR A 130 19.74 -6.50 -16.51
C THR A 130 20.61 -7.43 -17.37
N TRP A 131 21.91 -7.48 -17.09
CA TRP A 131 22.89 -8.29 -17.81
C TRP A 131 23.18 -9.64 -17.15
N ALA A 132 22.67 -9.88 -15.93
CA ALA A 132 22.96 -11.07 -15.16
C ALA A 132 22.03 -12.22 -15.58
N ALA A 133 22.60 -13.39 -15.88
CA ALA A 133 21.86 -14.60 -16.15
C ALA A 133 21.62 -15.48 -14.92
N ASN A 134 22.32 -15.18 -13.80
CA ASN A 134 22.27 -15.91 -12.54
C ASN A 134 22.72 -15.01 -11.38
N GLU A 135 22.59 -15.53 -10.15
CA GLU A 135 22.92 -14.79 -8.92
C GLU A 135 24.41 -14.41 -8.83
N ASP A 136 25.32 -15.25 -9.30
CA ASP A 136 26.74 -14.94 -9.22
C ASP A 136 27.09 -13.74 -10.10
N GLU A 137 26.59 -13.70 -11.32
CA GLU A 137 26.75 -12.54 -12.20
C GLU A 137 26.08 -11.28 -11.65
N HIS A 138 24.89 -11.43 -11.05
CA HIS A 138 24.22 -10.29 -10.42
C HIS A 138 25.06 -9.70 -9.27
N ARG A 139 25.65 -10.55 -8.44
CA ARG A 139 26.53 -10.14 -7.35
C ARG A 139 27.79 -9.44 -7.86
N ASP A 140 28.43 -10.03 -8.87
CA ASP A 140 29.64 -9.49 -9.48
C ASP A 140 29.38 -8.08 -10.06
N TYR A 141 28.30 -7.91 -10.83
CA TYR A 141 27.93 -6.60 -11.38
C TYR A 141 27.54 -5.59 -10.30
N SER A 142 26.85 -6.02 -9.27
CA SER A 142 26.47 -5.16 -8.13
C SER A 142 27.71 -4.71 -7.35
N GLN A 143 28.67 -5.60 -7.16
CA GLN A 143 29.95 -5.29 -6.52
C GLN A 143 30.77 -4.33 -7.36
N GLU A 144 30.97 -4.61 -8.67
CA GLU A 144 31.71 -3.74 -9.58
C GLU A 144 31.12 -2.32 -9.59
N ARG A 145 29.79 -2.21 -9.67
CA ARG A 145 29.09 -0.93 -9.61
C ARG A 145 29.33 -0.19 -8.30
N SER A 146 29.28 -0.89 -7.18
CA SER A 146 29.53 -0.33 -5.84
C SER A 146 30.98 0.16 -5.69
N GLU A 147 31.96 -0.66 -6.06
CA GLU A 147 33.38 -0.34 -6.00
C GLU A 147 33.73 0.85 -6.91
N SER A 148 33.17 0.89 -8.12
CA SER A 148 33.33 1.99 -9.07
C SER A 148 32.53 3.25 -8.70
N LYS A 149 31.69 3.20 -7.66
CA LYS A 149 30.80 4.30 -7.22
C LYS A 149 29.91 4.84 -8.34
N VAL A 150 29.47 3.99 -9.25
CA VAL A 150 28.57 4.36 -10.35
C VAL A 150 27.14 4.39 -9.83
N SER A 151 26.49 5.57 -9.90
CA SER A 151 25.07 5.77 -9.60
C SER A 151 24.20 5.95 -10.84
N ALA A 152 24.81 6.15 -12.02
CA ALA A 152 24.08 6.38 -13.27
C ALA A 152 23.24 5.16 -13.68
N ILE A 153 22.04 5.41 -14.21
CA ILE A 153 21.12 4.41 -14.76
C ILE A 153 20.80 4.80 -16.20
N LEU A 154 20.88 3.86 -17.12
CA LEU A 154 20.51 4.05 -18.52
C LEU A 154 19.12 3.43 -18.77
N HIS A 155 18.13 4.27 -19.00
CA HIS A 155 16.76 3.87 -19.30
C HIS A 155 16.49 3.85 -20.80
N SER A 156 15.68 2.91 -21.24
CA SER A 156 15.13 2.80 -22.61
C SER A 156 13.61 2.82 -22.63
N GLY A 157 12.96 2.99 -21.49
CA GLY A 157 11.50 2.97 -21.33
C GLY A 157 11.01 4.05 -20.36
N PHE A 158 9.72 4.09 -20.19
CA PHE A 158 9.00 4.94 -19.24
C PHE A 158 8.27 4.05 -18.21
N PRO A 159 8.11 4.51 -16.97
CA PRO A 159 8.76 5.67 -16.33
C PRO A 159 10.21 5.35 -15.92
N ILE A 160 11.00 6.38 -15.57
CA ILE A 160 12.35 6.20 -15.01
C ILE A 160 12.37 6.17 -13.47
N ARG A 161 11.27 6.59 -12.87
CA ARG A 161 11.00 6.67 -11.43
C ARG A 161 9.58 6.26 -11.18
N ARG A 162 9.27 5.73 -10.02
CA ARG A 162 7.91 5.38 -9.64
C ARG A 162 7.68 5.69 -8.18
N TRP A 163 6.61 6.42 -7.90
CA TRP A 163 6.14 6.77 -6.57
C TRP A 163 7.15 7.62 -5.78
N ASP A 164 8.18 7.02 -5.19
CA ASP A 164 9.20 7.67 -4.35
C ASP A 164 10.62 7.11 -4.57
N HIS A 165 10.82 6.28 -5.59
CA HIS A 165 12.11 5.63 -5.86
C HIS A 165 12.48 5.62 -7.35
N ASP A 166 13.78 5.55 -7.61
CA ASP A 166 14.31 5.38 -8.96
C ASP A 166 14.12 3.92 -9.42
N LEU A 167 13.80 3.70 -10.70
CA LEU A 167 13.74 2.38 -11.30
C LEU A 167 15.11 1.97 -11.85
N GLY A 168 15.53 0.73 -11.58
CA GLY A 168 16.82 0.20 -12.02
C GLY A 168 17.97 0.42 -11.01
N PRO A 169 19.19 0.01 -11.35
CA PRO A 169 19.66 -0.54 -12.63
C PRO A 169 19.23 -1.99 -12.93
N GLY A 170 18.61 -2.68 -11.98
CA GLY A 170 18.06 -4.01 -12.16
C GLY A 170 16.63 -4.00 -12.68
N GLN A 171 16.15 -5.18 -13.02
CA GLN A 171 14.74 -5.46 -13.32
C GLN A 171 14.22 -6.51 -12.35
N GLU A 172 12.95 -6.42 -11.98
CA GLU A 172 12.29 -7.45 -11.21
C GLU A 172 12.14 -8.72 -12.04
N ILE A 173 12.51 -9.85 -11.45
CA ILE A 173 12.36 -11.18 -12.07
C ILE A 173 11.66 -12.13 -11.11
N LEU A 174 11.21 -13.26 -11.63
CA LEU A 174 10.70 -14.37 -10.84
C LEU A 174 11.68 -15.53 -10.86
N ALA A 175 11.77 -16.20 -9.71
CA ALA A 175 12.52 -17.44 -9.59
C ALA A 175 11.73 -18.48 -8.78
N ILE A 176 12.00 -19.73 -9.06
CA ILE A 176 11.43 -20.88 -8.34
C ILE A 176 12.51 -21.64 -7.60
N ALA A 177 12.16 -22.10 -6.38
CA ALA A 177 12.97 -23.01 -5.58
C ALA A 177 12.13 -24.20 -5.09
N ASP A 178 12.81 -25.34 -4.92
CA ASP A 178 12.19 -26.57 -4.40
C ASP A 178 12.49 -26.70 -2.89
N LEU A 179 11.48 -26.54 -2.06
CA LEU A 179 11.57 -26.64 -0.61
C LEU A 179 11.86 -28.06 -0.12
N SER A 180 11.64 -29.11 -0.93
CA SER A 180 12.00 -30.49 -0.56
C SER A 180 13.52 -30.71 -0.47
N THR A 181 14.29 -29.80 -1.05
CA THR A 181 15.77 -29.83 -0.95
C THR A 181 16.30 -29.31 0.39
N VAL A 182 15.44 -28.67 1.19
CA VAL A 182 15.79 -28.16 2.52
C VAL A 182 15.77 -29.33 3.53
N THR A 183 16.92 -29.94 3.83
CA THR A 183 17.02 -31.04 4.78
C THR A 183 16.97 -30.54 6.23
N ASP A 184 16.18 -31.19 7.09
CA ASP A 184 16.24 -31.04 8.53
C ASP A 184 17.44 -31.83 9.07
N GLU A 185 18.55 -31.14 9.35
CA GLU A 185 19.73 -31.75 9.94
C GLU A 185 19.49 -32.46 11.30
N PHE A 186 18.39 -32.13 11.99
CA PHE A 186 18.01 -32.75 13.27
C PHE A 186 17.43 -34.18 13.15
N SER A 187 16.99 -34.62 11.98
CA SER A 187 16.41 -35.95 11.82
C SER A 187 17.49 -37.06 11.69
N GLU A 188 18.69 -36.74 11.30
CA GLU A 188 19.78 -37.73 11.17
C GLU A 188 20.53 -37.99 12.48
N ASP A 189 20.71 -36.98 13.34
CA ASP A 189 21.46 -37.13 14.60
C ASP A 189 20.68 -37.92 15.66
N PHE A 190 19.36 -37.84 15.71
CA PHE A 190 18.57 -38.61 16.68
C PHE A 190 18.44 -40.10 16.33
N THR A 191 18.58 -40.48 15.07
CA THR A 191 18.57 -41.89 14.65
C THR A 191 19.95 -42.55 14.80
N ALA A 192 21.03 -41.81 14.77
CA ALA A 192 22.37 -42.30 14.96
C ALA A 192 22.69 -42.57 16.43
N ASP A 193 22.14 -41.81 17.36
CA ASP A 193 22.43 -41.97 18.81
C ASP A 193 21.59 -43.09 19.49
N THR A 194 20.40 -43.41 18.94
CA THR A 194 19.60 -44.55 19.43
C THR A 194 20.18 -45.91 19.02
N ALA A 195 21.02 -45.95 17.99
CA ALA A 195 21.72 -47.19 17.58
C ALA A 195 23.02 -47.47 18.36
N ARG A 196 23.50 -46.53 19.18
CA ARG A 196 24.72 -46.71 19.98
C ARG A 196 24.51 -47.09 21.44
N VAL A 197 23.28 -47.19 21.92
CA VAL A 197 23.01 -47.48 23.36
C VAL A 197 22.87 -48.99 23.67
N ASP A 198 22.80 -49.88 22.65
CA ASP A 198 22.53 -51.31 22.85
C ASP A 198 23.74 -52.25 22.63
N ALA A 199 24.96 -51.76 22.60
CA ALA A 199 26.12 -52.64 22.52
C ALA A 199 27.29 -52.12 23.42
N ASP A 200 27.27 -52.36 24.67
CA ASP A 200 28.33 -52.95 25.50
C ASP A 200 28.09 -52.78 27.01
N SER A 201 27.61 -53.84 27.61
CA SER A 201 27.62 -54.01 29.05
C SER A 201 28.42 -55.28 29.42
N THR A 202 29.74 -55.13 29.55
CA THR A 202 30.49 -56.03 30.45
C THR A 202 31.63 -55.27 31.14
N PRO A 203 31.82 -55.42 32.43
CA PRO A 203 32.86 -54.74 33.16
C PRO A 203 34.20 -55.53 33.12
N ASN A 204 35.29 -54.87 32.86
CA ASN A 204 36.54 -55.45 33.27
C ASN A 204 37.52 -54.44 33.85
N THR A 205 38.18 -54.93 34.88
CA THR A 205 39.02 -54.29 35.84
C THR A 205 40.49 -54.12 35.39
N ALA A 206 41.09 -53.09 35.93
CA ALA A 206 42.46 -52.94 36.39
C ALA A 206 43.64 -52.72 35.45
N GLY A 207 44.29 -51.61 35.63
CA GLY A 207 45.72 -51.54 35.96
C GLY A 207 46.68 -51.24 34.81
N GLY A 208 47.47 -50.21 34.99
CA GLY A 208 48.84 -50.16 34.46
C GLY A 208 49.28 -48.83 33.84
N ALA A 209 50.18 -48.19 34.59
CA ALA A 209 50.95 -47.00 34.24
C ALA A 209 51.96 -47.21 33.10
N GLY A 210 52.27 -46.11 32.36
CA GLY A 210 53.62 -46.07 31.75
C GLY A 210 53.78 -45.23 30.47
N THR A 211 54.29 -44.03 30.68
CA THR A 211 55.34 -43.33 29.92
C THR A 211 55.27 -43.02 28.43
N THR A 212 55.27 -41.73 28.14
CA THR A 212 56.11 -40.92 27.20
C THR A 212 56.38 -41.40 25.80
N GLY A 213 56.11 -40.54 24.88
CA GLY A 213 56.64 -40.49 23.53
C GLY A 213 56.11 -39.38 22.68
N ALA A 214 56.97 -38.45 22.33
CA ALA A 214 56.68 -37.26 21.57
C ALA A 214 56.60 -37.48 20.05
N ALA A 215 55.93 -36.48 19.39
CA ALA A 215 56.12 -36.00 18.03
C ALA A 215 55.42 -36.74 16.88
N GLY A 216 54.58 -35.99 16.23
CA GLY A 216 54.06 -36.23 14.92
C GLY A 216 52.99 -35.18 14.55
N ALA A 217 53.45 -34.02 14.08
CA ALA A 217 52.55 -33.05 13.48
C ALA A 217 51.98 -33.65 12.20
N GLY A 218 50.70 -33.93 12.21
CA GLY A 218 49.91 -34.20 11.02
C GLY A 218 48.86 -33.11 10.94
N ASP A 219 48.99 -32.25 9.92
CA ASP A 219 47.97 -31.32 9.52
C ASP A 219 46.69 -32.11 9.21
N SER A 220 45.76 -32.11 10.15
CA SER A 220 44.39 -32.44 9.85
C SER A 220 43.80 -31.18 9.17
N GLU A 221 43.70 -31.23 7.87
CA GLU A 221 42.80 -30.37 7.13
C GLU A 221 41.44 -30.45 7.85
N ASP A 222 41.08 -29.37 8.50
CA ASP A 222 39.73 -29.11 8.98
C ASP A 222 38.83 -29.08 7.76
N SER A 223 38.20 -30.19 7.43
CA SER A 223 37.12 -30.22 6.46
C SER A 223 36.04 -29.31 7.02
N PRO A 224 35.65 -28.23 6.34
CA PRO A 224 34.59 -27.40 6.84
C PRO A 224 33.36 -28.28 7.01
N ALA A 225 32.69 -28.15 8.15
CA ALA A 225 31.39 -28.78 8.38
C ALA A 225 30.49 -28.53 7.14
N PRO A 226 29.71 -29.53 6.71
CA PRO A 226 28.87 -29.39 5.54
C PRO A 226 28.01 -28.14 5.73
N ARG A 227 28.22 -27.14 4.89
CA ARG A 227 27.40 -25.95 4.86
C ARG A 227 25.97 -26.44 4.55
N VAL A 228 25.00 -26.00 5.37
CA VAL A 228 23.57 -26.09 5.06
C VAL A 228 23.42 -25.65 3.61
N THR A 229 22.86 -26.51 2.77
CA THR A 229 22.71 -26.20 1.34
C THR A 229 21.75 -25.03 1.25
N ASP A 230 22.24 -23.86 0.85
CA ASP A 230 21.44 -22.70 0.56
C ASP A 230 20.37 -23.09 -0.47
N LEU A 231 19.14 -22.63 -0.26
CA LEU A 231 18.05 -22.91 -1.21
C LEU A 231 18.40 -22.34 -2.57
N ALA A 232 18.43 -23.20 -3.59
CA ALA A 232 18.81 -22.81 -4.94
C ALA A 232 17.61 -22.25 -5.73
N PHE A 233 17.80 -21.10 -6.35
CA PHE A 233 16.81 -20.45 -7.19
C PHE A 233 17.09 -20.66 -8.66
N ARG A 234 16.06 -21.05 -9.40
CA ARG A 234 16.08 -21.08 -10.86
C ARG A 234 15.23 -19.93 -11.40
N TYR A 235 15.86 -19.04 -12.16
CA TYR A 235 15.19 -17.90 -12.78
C TYR A 235 14.16 -18.35 -13.81
N LEU A 236 12.99 -17.72 -13.82
CA LEU A 236 11.96 -17.93 -14.84
C LEU A 236 12.23 -17.00 -16.04
N SER A 237 12.02 -17.52 -17.24
CA SER A 237 12.15 -16.72 -18.46
C SER A 237 10.92 -15.82 -18.59
N LEU A 238 11.07 -14.54 -18.28
CA LEU A 238 10.01 -13.55 -18.43
C LEU A 238 9.94 -13.03 -19.87
N PRO A 239 8.74 -12.64 -20.36
CA PRO A 239 8.61 -11.90 -21.60
C PRO A 239 9.25 -10.50 -21.48
N PRO A 240 9.63 -9.86 -22.63
CA PRO A 240 10.20 -8.52 -22.61
C PRO A 240 9.23 -7.48 -22.06
N GLY A 241 9.71 -6.61 -21.16
CA GLY A 241 8.96 -5.53 -20.54
C GLY A 241 9.23 -5.45 -19.05
N ARG A 242 8.46 -4.62 -18.35
CA ARG A 242 8.54 -4.45 -16.90
C ARG A 242 7.49 -5.35 -16.23
N LEU A 243 7.93 -6.25 -15.35
CA LEU A 243 7.02 -7.04 -14.51
C LEU A 243 6.23 -6.08 -13.62
N VAL A 244 4.90 -6.16 -13.69
CA VAL A 244 3.97 -5.35 -12.89
C VAL A 244 3.36 -6.16 -11.77
N ASP A 245 2.81 -7.32 -12.12
CA ASP A 245 2.18 -8.24 -11.17
C ASP A 245 2.26 -9.68 -11.65
N TRP A 246 1.97 -10.63 -10.75
CA TRP A 246 1.94 -12.03 -11.05
C TRP A 246 1.09 -12.82 -10.05
N ALA A 247 0.57 -13.94 -10.48
CA ALA A 247 -0.12 -14.92 -9.65
C ALA A 247 0.35 -16.33 -9.98
N VAL A 248 0.37 -17.22 -8.98
CA VAL A 248 0.73 -18.62 -9.12
C VAL A 248 -0.48 -19.50 -8.85
N ASP A 249 -0.67 -20.55 -9.62
CA ASP A 249 -1.75 -21.52 -9.37
C ASP A 249 -1.46 -22.36 -8.12
N ASP A 250 -2.49 -22.94 -7.53
CA ASP A 250 -2.41 -23.64 -6.23
C ASP A 250 -1.50 -24.88 -6.24
N GLU A 251 -1.23 -25.46 -7.41
CA GLU A 251 -0.31 -26.59 -7.58
C GLU A 251 1.10 -26.17 -8.05
N ALA A 252 1.36 -24.86 -8.21
CA ALA A 252 2.59 -24.32 -8.75
C ALA A 252 2.98 -24.91 -10.13
N ARG A 253 2.00 -25.16 -11.00
CA ARG A 253 2.24 -25.63 -12.38
C ARG A 253 2.71 -24.49 -13.29
N PHE A 254 2.12 -23.31 -13.09
CA PHE A 254 2.43 -22.11 -13.87
C PHE A 254 2.24 -20.83 -13.05
N VAL A 255 2.81 -19.75 -13.57
CA VAL A 255 2.52 -18.39 -13.13
C VAL A 255 1.88 -17.60 -14.26
N LEU A 256 0.90 -16.77 -13.93
CA LEU A 256 0.48 -15.67 -14.79
C LEU A 256 1.32 -14.45 -14.46
N VAL A 257 1.78 -13.75 -15.46
CA VAL A 257 2.56 -12.51 -15.27
C VAL A 257 1.95 -11.39 -16.11
N GLN A 258 1.81 -10.23 -15.48
CA GLN A 258 1.46 -8.98 -16.14
C GLN A 258 2.75 -8.22 -16.45
N VAL A 259 2.98 -7.96 -17.72
CA VAL A 259 4.17 -7.25 -18.19
C VAL A 259 3.76 -6.00 -18.94
N GLU A 260 4.33 -4.88 -18.54
CA GLU A 260 4.08 -3.59 -19.12
C GLU A 260 5.20 -3.20 -20.09
N LYS A 261 4.81 -2.71 -21.26
CA LYS A 261 5.72 -2.20 -22.27
C LYS A 261 5.06 -1.08 -23.08
N PRO A 262 5.84 -0.10 -23.59
CA PRO A 262 5.29 0.91 -24.46
C PRO A 262 4.92 0.31 -25.83
N ILE A 263 3.74 0.69 -26.33
CA ILE A 263 3.31 0.43 -27.71
C ILE A 263 2.96 1.77 -28.38
N PRO A 264 2.86 1.84 -29.72
CA PRO A 264 2.44 3.08 -30.37
C PRO A 264 1.07 3.57 -29.86
N GLY A 265 1.08 4.75 -29.25
CA GLY A 265 -0.11 5.39 -28.69
C GLY A 265 -0.36 5.16 -27.20
N GLN A 266 0.33 4.21 -26.55
CA GLN A 266 0.22 3.96 -25.11
C GLN A 266 1.59 3.59 -24.52
N LEU A 267 2.03 4.34 -23.48
CA LEU A 267 3.31 4.10 -22.81
C LEU A 267 3.26 3.00 -21.76
N GLU A 268 2.09 2.77 -21.16
CA GLU A 268 1.87 1.81 -20.07
C GLU A 268 0.89 0.70 -20.50
N ALA A 269 1.04 0.21 -21.74
CA ALA A 269 0.25 -0.92 -22.21
C ALA A 269 0.74 -2.22 -21.57
N SER A 270 -0.18 -3.07 -21.11
CA SER A 270 0.17 -4.33 -20.45
C SER A 270 -0.32 -5.57 -21.20
N GLU A 271 0.45 -6.63 -21.07
CA GLU A 271 0.14 -7.96 -21.59
C GLU A 271 0.05 -8.95 -20.42
N ILE A 272 -0.76 -10.00 -20.59
CA ILE A 272 -0.80 -11.14 -19.65
C ILE A 272 -0.23 -12.37 -20.33
N TRP A 273 0.74 -12.98 -19.67
CA TRP A 273 1.45 -14.17 -20.13
C TRP A 273 1.35 -15.31 -19.13
N GLN A 274 1.40 -16.53 -19.60
CA GLN A 274 1.51 -17.75 -18.78
C GLN A 274 2.90 -18.35 -18.94
N ILE A 275 3.52 -18.73 -17.81
CA ILE A 275 4.85 -19.35 -17.76
C ILE A 275 4.75 -20.66 -17.00
N ASP A 276 5.09 -21.79 -17.63
CA ASP A 276 5.23 -23.08 -16.95
C ASP A 276 6.44 -23.04 -15.99
N VAL A 277 6.21 -23.26 -14.70
CA VAL A 277 7.28 -23.13 -13.72
C VAL A 277 8.24 -24.33 -13.69
N HIS A 278 7.87 -25.47 -14.26
CA HIS A 278 8.70 -26.68 -14.27
C HIS A 278 9.44 -26.90 -15.57
N LYS A 279 9.02 -26.26 -16.66
CA LYS A 279 9.62 -26.43 -17.98
C LYS A 279 10.38 -25.20 -18.42
N HIS A 280 11.52 -25.41 -19.07
CA HIS A 280 12.21 -24.36 -19.81
C HIS A 280 11.52 -24.15 -21.18
N GLY A 281 10.32 -23.56 -21.14
CA GLY A 281 9.53 -23.22 -22.31
C GLY A 281 9.47 -21.72 -22.56
N ALA A 282 9.08 -21.33 -23.76
CA ALA A 282 8.75 -19.94 -24.04
C ALA A 282 7.43 -19.57 -23.32
N PRO A 283 7.31 -18.37 -22.76
CA PRO A 283 6.06 -17.85 -22.24
C PRO A 283 4.94 -17.90 -23.29
N ARG A 284 3.71 -18.20 -22.87
CA ARG A 284 2.51 -18.16 -23.71
C ARG A 284 1.76 -16.84 -23.49
N LEU A 285 1.60 -16.05 -24.56
CA LEU A 285 0.79 -14.83 -24.52
C LEU A 285 -0.68 -15.22 -24.42
N LEU A 286 -1.41 -14.67 -23.44
CA LEU A 286 -2.85 -14.85 -23.24
C LEU A 286 -3.64 -13.62 -23.62
N ILE A 287 -3.14 -12.43 -23.27
CA ILE A 287 -3.81 -11.16 -23.59
C ILE A 287 -2.77 -10.19 -24.15
N GLU A 288 -3.03 -9.70 -25.35
CA GLU A 288 -2.22 -8.69 -26.01
C GLU A 288 -2.48 -7.29 -25.42
N ALA A 289 -1.44 -6.45 -25.45
CA ALA A 289 -1.53 -5.05 -25.05
C ALA A 289 -2.48 -4.24 -25.96
N ALA A 290 -3.33 -3.42 -25.36
CA ALA A 290 -4.26 -2.55 -26.05
C ALA A 290 -3.97 -1.06 -25.76
N VAL A 291 -4.47 -0.16 -26.64
CA VAL A 291 -4.27 1.29 -26.52
C VAL A 291 -5.33 1.98 -25.66
N ASP A 292 -6.46 1.32 -25.43
CA ASP A 292 -7.66 1.88 -24.80
C ASP A 292 -8.03 1.21 -23.48
N HIS A 293 -7.48 0.03 -23.18
CA HIS A 293 -7.73 -0.69 -21.94
C HIS A 293 -6.56 -1.59 -21.54
N ALA A 294 -6.56 -2.03 -20.28
CA ALA A 294 -5.67 -3.04 -19.74
C ALA A 294 -6.43 -4.07 -18.91
N TYR A 295 -5.76 -5.19 -18.62
CA TYR A 295 -6.22 -6.18 -17.66
C TYR A 295 -5.17 -6.31 -16.55
N SER A 296 -5.64 -6.30 -15.30
CA SER A 296 -4.84 -6.65 -14.12
C SER A 296 -5.21 -8.06 -13.65
N ILE A 297 -4.22 -8.79 -13.14
CA ILE A 297 -4.43 -10.12 -12.58
C ILE A 297 -4.91 -9.99 -11.13
N ASP A 298 -6.11 -10.50 -10.83
CA ASP A 298 -6.62 -10.53 -9.46
C ASP A 298 -6.31 -11.88 -8.79
N ALA A 299 -6.77 -13.01 -9.37
CA ALA A 299 -6.56 -14.33 -8.80
C ALA A 299 -6.72 -15.45 -9.84
N ILE A 300 -6.04 -16.59 -9.62
CA ILE A 300 -6.25 -17.84 -10.35
C ILE A 300 -7.24 -18.72 -9.57
N SER A 301 -8.18 -19.39 -10.26
CA SER A 301 -9.13 -20.33 -9.62
C SER A 301 -8.39 -21.48 -8.95
N PRO A 302 -8.92 -22.08 -7.86
CA PRO A 302 -8.25 -23.18 -7.15
C PRO A 302 -7.91 -24.38 -8.03
N ASP A 303 -8.75 -24.70 -9.05
CA ASP A 303 -8.49 -25.76 -10.03
C ASP A 303 -7.44 -25.37 -11.11
N GLY A 304 -7.08 -24.08 -11.17
CA GLY A 304 -6.10 -23.54 -12.11
C GLY A 304 -6.59 -23.47 -13.57
N THR A 305 -7.91 -23.51 -13.80
CA THR A 305 -8.48 -23.45 -15.16
C THR A 305 -8.89 -22.05 -15.59
N ARG A 306 -9.08 -21.13 -14.63
CA ARG A 306 -9.56 -19.76 -14.87
C ARG A 306 -8.74 -18.73 -14.10
N ALA A 307 -8.75 -17.49 -14.59
CA ALA A 307 -8.22 -16.34 -13.87
C ALA A 307 -9.27 -15.22 -13.79
N LEU A 308 -9.39 -14.62 -12.60
CA LEU A 308 -10.10 -13.36 -12.42
C LEU A 308 -9.18 -12.22 -12.83
N LEU A 309 -9.72 -11.31 -13.60
CA LEU A 309 -9.05 -10.12 -14.10
C LEU A 309 -9.94 -8.90 -13.90
N THR A 310 -9.35 -7.80 -13.53
CA THR A 310 -10.00 -6.49 -13.62
C THR A 310 -9.66 -5.87 -14.97
N ARG A 311 -10.67 -5.62 -15.80
CA ARG A 311 -10.55 -4.85 -17.04
C ARG A 311 -10.71 -3.37 -16.73
N GLU A 312 -9.66 -2.59 -16.95
CA GLU A 312 -9.65 -1.15 -16.80
C GLU A 312 -9.75 -0.49 -18.19
N GLN A 313 -10.80 0.31 -18.44
CA GLN A 313 -10.89 1.21 -19.57
C GLN A 313 -10.09 2.48 -19.26
N PHE A 314 -9.13 2.85 -20.09
CA PHE A 314 -8.29 4.00 -19.81
C PHE A 314 -9.04 5.31 -19.88
N TRP A 315 -8.75 6.18 -18.92
CA TRP A 315 -9.17 7.57 -18.96
C TRP A 315 -8.42 8.32 -20.07
N THR A 316 -9.19 8.95 -20.94
CA THR A 316 -8.65 9.80 -22.01
C THR A 316 -9.42 11.13 -22.05
N SER A 317 -9.09 11.99 -22.97
CA SER A 317 -9.85 13.23 -23.21
C SER A 317 -11.31 13.01 -23.68
N THR A 318 -11.71 11.79 -24.00
CA THR A 318 -13.04 11.47 -24.55
C THR A 318 -13.67 10.21 -23.95
N THR A 319 -12.93 9.45 -23.17
CA THR A 319 -13.41 8.25 -22.49
C THR A 319 -13.16 8.35 -21.01
N ASN A 320 -14.09 7.88 -20.20
CA ASN A 320 -13.95 7.83 -18.75
C ASN A 320 -13.29 6.53 -18.30
N LEU A 321 -12.56 6.59 -17.17
CA LEU A 321 -12.08 5.41 -16.50
C LEU A 321 -13.26 4.58 -16.03
N SER A 322 -13.21 3.29 -16.27
CA SER A 322 -14.11 2.31 -15.67
C SER A 322 -13.38 1.01 -15.41
N ALA A 323 -13.81 0.28 -14.40
CA ALA A 323 -13.27 -1.03 -14.06
C ALA A 323 -14.39 -2.06 -14.01
N ALA A 324 -14.16 -3.24 -14.57
CA ALA A 324 -15.12 -4.33 -14.60
C ALA A 324 -14.43 -5.67 -14.40
N LEU A 325 -15.05 -6.57 -13.63
CA LEU A 325 -14.55 -7.93 -13.47
C LEU A 325 -14.74 -8.75 -14.74
N THR A 326 -13.73 -9.55 -15.04
CA THR A 326 -13.71 -10.45 -16.19
C THR A 326 -13.08 -11.77 -15.76
N VAL A 327 -13.57 -12.88 -16.28
CA VAL A 327 -12.92 -14.18 -16.13
C VAL A 327 -12.28 -14.57 -17.45
N LEU A 328 -11.02 -14.99 -17.39
CA LEU A 328 -10.28 -15.60 -18.49
C LEU A 328 -10.29 -17.13 -18.30
N ASP A 329 -10.81 -17.86 -19.28
CA ASP A 329 -10.65 -19.32 -19.37
C ASP A 329 -9.25 -19.60 -19.96
N LEU A 330 -8.40 -20.29 -19.20
CA LEU A 330 -6.99 -20.48 -19.56
C LEU A 330 -6.76 -21.54 -20.66
N ASP A 331 -7.74 -22.42 -20.92
CA ASP A 331 -7.67 -23.42 -21.97
C ASP A 331 -8.12 -22.86 -23.31
N THR A 332 -9.25 -22.15 -23.32
CA THR A 332 -9.86 -21.59 -24.54
C THR A 332 -9.41 -20.16 -24.85
N GLU A 333 -8.77 -19.47 -23.91
CA GLU A 333 -8.36 -18.06 -23.96
C GLU A 333 -9.57 -17.10 -24.13
N SER A 334 -10.77 -17.57 -23.74
CA SER A 334 -11.96 -16.75 -23.85
C SER A 334 -12.16 -15.88 -22.62
N LEU A 335 -12.56 -14.62 -22.86
CA LEU A 335 -12.90 -13.65 -21.83
C LEU A 335 -14.42 -13.56 -21.68
N SER A 336 -14.91 -13.58 -20.46
CA SER A 336 -16.35 -13.42 -20.14
C SER A 336 -16.49 -12.40 -19.00
N PRO A 337 -17.49 -11.51 -19.05
CA PRO A 337 -17.75 -10.57 -17.97
C PRO A 337 -18.24 -11.34 -16.73
N VAL A 338 -17.89 -10.82 -15.55
CA VAL A 338 -18.37 -11.31 -14.25
C VAL A 338 -19.25 -10.23 -13.65
N TRP A 339 -20.44 -10.58 -13.22
CA TRP A 339 -21.44 -9.70 -12.61
C TRP A 339 -21.72 -8.41 -13.42
N PRO A 340 -22.06 -8.54 -14.71
CA PRO A 340 -22.15 -7.40 -15.64
C PRO A 340 -23.18 -6.35 -15.26
N ASP A 341 -24.18 -6.69 -14.45
CA ASP A 341 -25.21 -5.77 -13.98
C ASP A 341 -24.87 -5.10 -12.63
N ALA A 342 -23.69 -5.39 -12.06
CA ALA A 342 -23.25 -4.81 -10.80
C ALA A 342 -22.48 -3.50 -11.03
N ASP A 343 -22.93 -2.43 -10.37
CA ASP A 343 -22.34 -1.09 -10.53
C ASP A 343 -21.36 -0.74 -9.39
N HIS A 344 -20.31 -1.55 -9.25
CA HIS A 344 -19.22 -1.38 -8.26
C HIS A 344 -17.88 -1.74 -8.88
N TRP A 345 -16.82 -1.17 -8.36
CA TRP A 345 -15.46 -1.62 -8.60
C TRP A 345 -15.08 -2.62 -7.51
N PHE A 346 -14.78 -3.83 -7.90
CA PHE A 346 -14.58 -4.96 -6.99
C PHE A 346 -13.09 -5.30 -6.82
N ASP A 347 -12.73 -5.74 -5.60
CA ASP A 347 -11.49 -6.42 -5.27
C ASP A 347 -11.82 -7.89 -4.93
N PRO A 348 -11.66 -8.84 -5.88
CA PRO A 348 -12.19 -10.19 -5.78
C PRO A 348 -11.18 -11.23 -5.34
N VAL A 349 -11.69 -12.31 -4.72
CA VAL A 349 -10.97 -13.56 -4.47
C VAL A 349 -11.87 -14.75 -4.78
N TRP A 350 -11.30 -15.91 -5.17
CA TRP A 350 -12.04 -17.15 -5.31
C TRP A 350 -12.35 -17.77 -3.95
N ALA A 351 -13.62 -18.12 -3.72
CA ALA A 351 -14.03 -18.94 -2.58
C ALA A 351 -13.90 -20.43 -2.88
N ASP A 352 -14.22 -20.81 -4.10
CA ASP A 352 -14.04 -22.14 -4.70
C ASP A 352 -13.88 -21.98 -6.22
N ASP A 353 -13.97 -23.08 -6.97
CA ASP A 353 -13.76 -23.05 -8.43
C ASP A 353 -14.79 -22.20 -9.20
N SER A 354 -15.94 -21.87 -8.62
CA SER A 354 -16.99 -21.10 -9.28
C SER A 354 -17.47 -19.89 -8.50
N THR A 355 -17.25 -19.85 -7.21
CA THR A 355 -17.75 -18.80 -6.31
C THR A 355 -16.68 -17.72 -6.07
N ILE A 356 -17.07 -16.47 -6.20
CA ILE A 356 -16.26 -15.29 -5.94
C ILE A 356 -16.77 -14.58 -4.69
N VAL A 357 -15.84 -14.10 -3.87
CA VAL A 357 -16.09 -13.12 -2.80
C VAL A 357 -15.29 -11.86 -3.13
N ALA A 358 -15.94 -10.71 -3.05
CA ALA A 358 -15.28 -9.44 -3.36
C ALA A 358 -15.63 -8.34 -2.38
N THR A 359 -14.69 -7.41 -2.14
CA THR A 359 -14.99 -6.13 -1.50
C THR A 359 -15.27 -5.07 -2.54
N ALA A 360 -16.05 -4.07 -2.14
CA ALA A 360 -16.21 -2.83 -2.89
C ALA A 360 -16.53 -1.67 -1.94
N ASP A 361 -16.17 -0.46 -2.37
CA ASP A 361 -16.65 0.77 -1.72
C ASP A 361 -18.18 0.88 -1.89
N ASP A 362 -18.86 1.36 -0.85
CA ASP A 362 -20.32 1.47 -0.83
C ASP A 362 -20.77 2.63 0.08
N HIS A 363 -21.02 3.79 -0.52
CA HIS A 363 -21.54 4.99 0.15
C HIS A 363 -20.73 5.41 1.40
N GLY A 364 -19.41 5.61 1.21
CA GLY A 364 -18.48 6.02 2.28
C GLY A 364 -18.20 4.95 3.32
N ARG A 365 -18.44 3.69 2.97
CA ARG A 365 -18.17 2.45 3.70
C ARG A 365 -17.66 1.41 2.74
N GLY A 366 -17.58 0.15 3.18
CA GLY A 366 -17.34 -1.00 2.33
C GLY A 366 -18.47 -2.01 2.44
N SER A 367 -18.59 -2.84 1.42
CA SER A 367 -19.46 -4.02 1.40
C SER A 367 -18.66 -5.24 0.95
N VAL A 368 -19.11 -6.42 1.38
CA VAL A 368 -18.63 -7.72 0.88
C VAL A 368 -19.73 -8.38 0.10
N PHE A 369 -19.41 -8.84 -1.09
CA PHE A 369 -20.30 -9.49 -2.03
C PHE A 369 -19.86 -10.94 -2.26
N ILE A 370 -20.81 -11.81 -2.61
CA ILE A 370 -20.58 -13.21 -2.96
C ILE A 370 -21.52 -13.64 -4.08
N GLY A 371 -21.02 -14.40 -5.02
CA GLY A 371 -21.82 -14.93 -6.14
C GLY A 371 -21.06 -15.93 -6.99
N ASP A 372 -21.77 -16.65 -7.84
CA ASP A 372 -21.14 -17.49 -8.87
C ASP A 372 -20.54 -16.61 -9.97
N VAL A 373 -19.47 -17.07 -10.58
CA VAL A 373 -18.79 -16.37 -11.67
C VAL A 373 -19.70 -16.11 -12.89
N THR A 374 -20.80 -16.87 -13.01
CA THR A 374 -21.79 -16.75 -14.08
C THR A 374 -23.03 -15.94 -13.72
N ASP A 375 -23.14 -15.46 -12.49
CA ASP A 375 -24.26 -14.62 -12.06
C ASP A 375 -24.23 -13.26 -12.77
N GLU A 376 -25.41 -12.70 -13.06
CA GLU A 376 -25.51 -11.32 -13.58
C GLU A 376 -25.16 -10.29 -12.49
N GLN A 377 -25.48 -10.59 -11.22
CA GLN A 377 -25.19 -9.75 -10.04
C GLN A 377 -24.80 -10.60 -8.83
N PRO A 378 -23.85 -10.16 -8.00
CA PRO A 378 -23.54 -10.83 -6.77
C PRO A 378 -24.58 -10.51 -5.69
N ARG A 379 -24.66 -11.36 -4.69
CA ARG A 379 -25.41 -11.09 -3.45
C ARG A 379 -24.52 -10.32 -2.47
N ARG A 380 -25.01 -9.21 -1.91
CA ARG A 380 -24.35 -8.57 -0.78
C ARG A 380 -24.37 -9.49 0.43
N LEU A 381 -23.20 -9.86 0.93
CA LEU A 381 -23.02 -10.72 2.10
C LEU A 381 -22.96 -9.87 3.37
N VAL A 382 -22.15 -8.79 3.34
CA VAL A 382 -21.98 -7.83 4.43
C VAL A 382 -22.07 -6.42 3.83
N GLY A 383 -22.72 -5.49 4.52
CA GLY A 383 -22.83 -4.10 4.06
C GLY A 383 -24.26 -3.56 4.20
N GLY A 384 -24.48 -2.35 3.69
CA GLY A 384 -25.76 -1.66 3.77
C GLY A 384 -25.97 -0.87 5.06
N PRO A 385 -27.19 -0.37 5.32
CA PRO A 385 -27.51 0.49 6.47
C PRO A 385 -27.10 -0.11 7.80
N GLY A 386 -26.40 0.65 8.64
CA GLY A 386 -25.91 0.23 9.95
C GLY A 386 -24.55 -0.46 9.96
N GLN A 387 -24.01 -0.84 8.82
CA GLN A 387 -22.63 -1.29 8.67
C GLN A 387 -21.71 -0.06 8.62
N LYS A 388 -20.55 -0.11 9.32
CA LYS A 388 -19.61 1.02 9.39
C LYS A 388 -18.25 0.73 8.76
N TYR A 389 -17.89 -0.55 8.58
CA TYR A 389 -16.55 -0.93 8.15
C TYR A 389 -16.36 -0.84 6.64
N ALA A 390 -15.14 -0.50 6.23
CA ALA A 390 -14.55 -0.90 4.97
C ALA A 390 -13.71 -2.17 5.19
N PHE A 391 -13.54 -2.97 4.15
CA PHE A 391 -12.87 -4.27 4.20
C PHE A 391 -11.74 -4.30 3.18
N ALA A 392 -10.63 -4.98 3.52
CA ALA A 392 -9.50 -5.15 2.62
C ALA A 392 -8.78 -6.48 2.88
N GLY A 393 -8.07 -6.98 1.84
CA GLY A 393 -7.21 -8.13 1.93
C GLY A 393 -7.95 -9.41 2.27
N LEU A 394 -9.02 -9.72 1.53
CA LEU A 394 -9.79 -10.94 1.70
C LEU A 394 -8.93 -12.19 1.49
N GLN A 395 -9.00 -13.14 2.40
CA GLN A 395 -8.35 -14.44 2.29
C GLN A 395 -9.31 -15.56 2.72
N VAL A 396 -9.59 -16.47 1.79
CA VAL A 396 -10.58 -17.52 2.00
C VAL A 396 -10.01 -18.69 2.80
N GLN A 397 -10.76 -19.16 3.79
CA GLN A 397 -10.47 -20.33 4.61
C GLN A 397 -11.74 -21.22 4.72
N GLY A 398 -12.00 -22.06 3.73
CA GLY A 398 -13.21 -22.88 3.67
C GLY A 398 -14.48 -22.03 3.63
N LEU A 399 -15.34 -22.12 4.64
CA LEU A 399 -16.60 -21.38 4.71
C LEU A 399 -16.48 -20.02 5.39
N ARG A 400 -15.28 -19.49 5.58
CA ARG A 400 -15.06 -18.14 6.08
C ARG A 400 -14.02 -17.39 5.27
N VAL A 401 -14.08 -16.07 5.35
CA VAL A 401 -13.06 -15.16 4.85
C VAL A 401 -12.43 -14.43 6.03
N VAL A 402 -11.11 -14.35 6.03
CA VAL A 402 -10.34 -13.49 6.93
C VAL A 402 -10.02 -12.20 6.21
N ALA A 403 -10.15 -11.06 6.88
CA ALA A 403 -9.96 -9.74 6.29
C ALA A 403 -9.50 -8.71 7.34
N THR A 404 -9.05 -7.58 6.87
CA THR A 404 -8.88 -6.38 7.68
C THR A 404 -10.13 -5.51 7.56
N ALA A 405 -10.70 -5.08 8.68
CA ALA A 405 -11.80 -4.12 8.74
C ALA A 405 -11.33 -2.81 9.35
N SER A 406 -11.85 -1.67 8.88
CA SER A 406 -11.61 -0.35 9.47
C SER A 406 -12.78 0.59 9.17
N ALA A 407 -12.85 1.73 9.87
CA ALA A 407 -13.81 2.80 9.58
C ALA A 407 -13.12 4.16 9.79
N ILE A 408 -13.79 5.25 9.50
CA ILE A 408 -13.24 6.61 9.73
C ILE A 408 -12.78 6.78 11.19
N ASP A 409 -13.51 6.20 12.14
CA ASP A 409 -13.29 6.28 13.58
C ASP A 409 -12.74 4.99 14.21
N VAL A 410 -12.44 3.97 13.40
CA VAL A 410 -11.94 2.67 13.86
C VAL A 410 -10.66 2.28 13.13
N ALA A 411 -9.57 2.18 13.89
CA ALA A 411 -8.28 1.71 13.36
C ALA A 411 -8.39 0.26 12.83
N PRO A 412 -7.56 -0.14 11.86
CA PRO A 412 -7.61 -1.47 11.27
C PRO A 412 -7.53 -2.60 12.29
N LEU A 413 -8.43 -3.55 12.18
CA LEU A 413 -8.52 -4.75 13.02
C LEU A 413 -8.76 -6.02 12.18
N PRO A 414 -8.23 -7.17 12.61
CA PRO A 414 -8.43 -8.43 11.91
C PRO A 414 -9.80 -9.01 12.24
N ILE A 415 -10.51 -9.48 11.21
CA ILE A 415 -11.84 -10.08 11.34
C ILE A 415 -11.94 -11.41 10.56
N ALA A 416 -12.95 -12.19 10.88
CA ALA A 416 -13.44 -13.27 10.04
C ALA A 416 -14.92 -13.07 9.73
N ILE A 417 -15.30 -13.36 8.48
CA ILE A 417 -16.68 -13.29 7.97
C ILE A 417 -17.12 -14.70 7.59
N ASP A 418 -18.21 -15.16 8.12
CA ASP A 418 -18.85 -16.42 7.72
C ASP A 418 -19.52 -16.25 6.36
N LEU A 419 -19.18 -17.07 5.38
CA LEU A 419 -19.63 -16.93 3.98
C LEU A 419 -21.11 -17.31 3.78
N VAL A 420 -21.72 -17.99 4.74
CA VAL A 420 -23.13 -18.39 4.68
C VAL A 420 -24.02 -17.31 5.29
N SER A 421 -23.67 -16.85 6.49
CA SER A 421 -24.50 -15.94 7.29
C SER A 421 -24.11 -14.47 7.16
N GLY A 422 -22.89 -14.17 6.73
CA GLY A 422 -22.32 -12.82 6.76
C GLY A 422 -21.95 -12.35 8.17
N GLN A 423 -21.96 -13.24 9.18
CA GLN A 423 -21.59 -12.87 10.53
C GLN A 423 -20.11 -12.50 10.61
N ILE A 424 -19.83 -11.30 11.17
CA ILE A 424 -18.47 -10.83 11.45
C ILE A 424 -18.08 -11.25 12.86
N SER A 425 -16.87 -11.75 13.03
CA SER A 425 -16.20 -11.98 14.31
C SER A 425 -14.82 -11.34 14.30
N GLU A 426 -14.50 -10.65 15.39
CA GLU A 426 -13.15 -10.08 15.56
C GLU A 426 -12.16 -11.18 15.92
N LEU A 427 -10.95 -11.08 15.37
CA LEU A 427 -9.82 -11.96 15.72
C LEU A 427 -8.90 -11.23 16.72
N ALA A 428 -7.98 -11.99 17.34
CA ALA A 428 -7.02 -11.40 18.26
C ALA A 428 -6.18 -10.31 17.56
N ASN A 429 -6.21 -9.08 18.08
CA ASN A 429 -5.59 -7.92 17.42
C ASN A 429 -4.25 -7.56 18.05
N PRO A 430 -3.10 -7.63 17.32
CA PRO A 430 -1.81 -7.19 17.82
C PRO A 430 -1.62 -5.66 17.74
N ALA A 431 -2.47 -4.95 16.98
CA ALA A 431 -2.41 -3.50 16.82
C ALA A 431 -3.02 -2.76 18.02
N SER A 432 -2.80 -1.46 18.07
CA SER A 432 -3.39 -0.61 19.09
C SER A 432 -4.85 -0.35 18.79
N VAL A 433 -5.70 -0.45 19.80
CA VAL A 433 -7.04 0.15 19.75
C VAL A 433 -6.85 1.64 19.99
N ILE A 434 -7.32 2.45 19.05
CA ILE A 434 -7.34 3.91 19.18
C ILE A 434 -8.81 4.32 19.23
N ASP A 435 -9.20 4.89 20.35
CA ASP A 435 -10.54 5.48 20.47
C ASP A 435 -10.58 6.77 19.64
N GLY A 436 -11.53 6.84 18.72
CA GLY A 436 -11.79 8.06 17.95
C GLY A 436 -12.12 9.21 18.91
N THR A 437 -11.68 10.42 18.55
CA THR A 437 -12.04 11.63 19.31
C THR A 437 -13.32 12.22 18.76
N GLY A 438 -14.33 12.39 19.63
CA GLY A 438 -15.60 13.01 19.28
C GLY A 438 -16.63 12.06 18.66
N THR A 439 -17.57 12.60 17.90
CA THR A 439 -18.65 11.84 17.26
C THR A 439 -18.58 11.95 15.75
N LEU A 440 -18.99 10.87 15.05
CA LEU A 440 -19.07 10.83 13.59
C LEU A 440 -20.54 10.94 13.16
N ALA A 441 -20.83 11.92 12.31
CA ALA A 441 -22.15 12.16 11.71
C ALA A 441 -22.05 12.12 10.18
N GLU A 442 -23.19 12.08 9.50
CA GLU A 442 -23.27 12.25 8.06
C GLU A 442 -23.89 13.61 7.69
N VAL A 443 -23.38 14.19 6.62
CA VAL A 443 -23.93 15.37 5.95
C VAL A 443 -24.32 14.98 4.54
N ALA A 444 -25.48 15.43 4.08
CA ALA A 444 -25.94 15.22 2.71
C ALA A 444 -26.26 16.57 2.06
N ALA A 445 -26.05 16.66 0.77
CA ALA A 445 -26.39 17.80 -0.06
C ALA A 445 -26.83 17.32 -1.46
N GLU A 446 -27.28 18.25 -2.29
CA GLU A 446 -27.51 18.01 -3.71
C GLU A 446 -26.49 18.83 -4.50
N GLY A 447 -25.85 18.19 -5.48
CA GLY A 447 -25.04 18.88 -6.46
C GLY A 447 -25.88 19.78 -7.37
N ASP A 448 -25.22 20.62 -8.16
CA ASP A 448 -25.91 21.58 -9.07
C ASP A 448 -26.82 20.89 -10.08
N ASP A 449 -26.60 19.63 -10.39
CA ASP A 449 -27.39 18.79 -11.27
C ASP A 449 -28.48 17.96 -10.56
N GLY A 450 -28.64 18.16 -9.24
CA GLY A 450 -29.60 17.43 -8.41
C GLY A 450 -29.12 16.05 -7.96
N THR A 451 -27.83 15.68 -8.22
CA THR A 451 -27.25 14.43 -7.74
C THR A 451 -27.04 14.50 -6.23
N ALA A 452 -27.51 13.49 -5.50
CA ALA A 452 -27.28 13.38 -4.07
C ALA A 452 -25.80 13.12 -3.78
N VAL A 453 -25.18 13.92 -2.92
CA VAL A 453 -23.82 13.81 -2.46
C VAL A 453 -23.75 13.75 -0.94
N ARG A 454 -22.71 13.15 -0.38
CA ARG A 454 -22.57 12.98 1.06
C ARG A 454 -21.17 13.28 1.56
N ALA A 455 -21.05 13.47 2.88
CA ALA A 455 -19.80 13.58 3.59
C ALA A 455 -19.88 12.90 4.96
N TRP A 456 -18.76 12.49 5.50
CA TRP A 456 -18.62 12.30 6.93
C TRP A 456 -18.33 13.64 7.60
N LEU A 457 -18.87 13.84 8.82
CA LEU A 457 -18.56 14.97 9.68
C LEU A 457 -18.11 14.46 11.05
N ALA A 458 -16.82 14.58 11.32
CA ALA A 458 -16.26 14.29 12.62
C ALA A 458 -16.33 15.54 13.50
N LEU A 459 -17.00 15.44 14.65
CA LEU A 459 -17.25 16.54 15.59
C LEU A 459 -16.38 16.37 16.83
N PRO A 460 -15.78 17.45 17.37
CA PRO A 460 -15.13 17.43 18.69
C PRO A 460 -16.08 17.05 19.80
N ASP A 461 -15.53 16.62 20.95
CA ASP A 461 -16.29 16.52 22.19
C ASP A 461 -16.68 17.91 22.69
N GLY A 462 -17.90 18.05 23.25
CA GLY A 462 -18.39 19.29 23.83
C GLY A 462 -19.51 19.95 23.07
N GLU A 463 -19.75 21.23 23.38
CA GLU A 463 -20.79 22.04 22.75
C GLU A 463 -20.13 23.02 21.74
N GLY A 464 -20.64 23.04 20.49
CA GLY A 464 -20.20 23.97 19.46
C GLY A 464 -20.62 25.43 19.74
N PRO A 465 -20.53 26.35 18.76
CA PRO A 465 -20.17 26.05 17.38
C PRO A 465 -18.67 25.86 17.17
N PHE A 466 -18.31 24.80 16.42
CA PHE A 466 -16.92 24.45 16.13
C PHE A 466 -16.43 25.06 14.81
N PRO A 467 -15.19 25.53 14.73
CA PRO A 467 -14.54 25.84 13.44
C PRO A 467 -14.49 24.59 12.57
N LEU A 468 -14.60 24.74 11.24
CA LEU A 468 -14.67 23.65 10.28
C LEU A 468 -13.41 23.54 9.44
N VAL A 469 -12.88 22.33 9.30
CA VAL A 469 -11.87 21.97 8.29
C VAL A 469 -12.48 20.99 7.30
N VAL A 470 -12.44 21.33 6.01
CA VAL A 470 -12.85 20.42 4.93
C VAL A 470 -11.62 19.70 4.43
N LEU A 471 -11.62 18.35 4.43
CA LEU A 471 -10.54 17.54 3.90
C LEU A 471 -10.94 16.93 2.55
N ALA A 472 -10.47 17.50 1.45
CA ALA A 472 -10.68 16.93 0.12
C ALA A 472 -9.77 15.71 -0.09
N HIS A 473 -10.37 14.55 -0.48
CA HIS A 473 -9.59 13.33 -0.72
C HIS A 473 -8.78 13.37 -2.00
N GLY A 474 -7.74 12.57 -2.05
CA GLY A 474 -6.92 12.32 -3.25
C GLY A 474 -7.50 11.22 -4.13
N GLY A 475 -6.77 10.84 -5.15
CA GLY A 475 -7.13 9.83 -6.12
C GLY A 475 -6.99 10.37 -7.54
N PRO A 476 -8.02 10.86 -8.24
CA PRO A 476 -9.33 11.32 -7.76
C PRO A 476 -10.33 10.22 -7.40
N TRP A 477 -10.15 9.01 -7.93
CA TRP A 477 -11.00 7.86 -7.63
C TRP A 477 -10.70 7.32 -6.24
N GLY A 478 -11.63 7.50 -5.33
CA GLY A 478 -11.56 7.11 -3.95
C GLY A 478 -12.74 7.66 -3.16
N SER A 479 -12.86 7.30 -1.89
CA SER A 479 -13.86 7.84 -0.98
C SER A 479 -13.33 7.85 0.46
N TRP A 480 -13.97 8.65 1.32
CA TRP A 480 -13.73 8.60 2.75
C TRP A 480 -14.53 7.44 3.36
N ASN A 481 -13.92 6.26 3.45
CA ASN A 481 -14.58 5.03 3.90
C ASN A 481 -13.85 4.29 5.02
N SER A 482 -12.57 4.59 5.26
CA SER A 482 -11.71 3.79 6.12
C SER A 482 -10.75 4.65 6.95
N TRP A 483 -10.09 4.03 7.92
CA TRP A 483 -9.06 4.66 8.73
C TRP A 483 -7.83 5.05 7.90
N THR A 484 -7.27 6.20 8.22
CA THR A 484 -5.96 6.60 7.73
C THR A 484 -5.10 7.15 8.87
N TYR A 485 -3.80 6.86 8.88
CA TYR A 485 -2.83 7.45 9.80
C TYR A 485 -2.31 8.82 9.30
N ARG A 486 -2.54 9.11 8.04
CA ARG A 486 -2.35 10.42 7.39
C ARG A 486 -3.74 11.01 7.17
N TRP A 487 -3.90 12.29 7.25
CA TRP A 487 -5.23 12.91 7.07
C TRP A 487 -6.31 12.36 8.02
N ASN A 488 -5.90 11.87 9.21
CA ASN A 488 -6.86 11.38 10.21
C ASN A 488 -7.59 12.55 10.86
N PRO A 489 -8.93 12.50 10.99
CA PRO A 489 -9.70 13.57 11.62
C PRO A 489 -9.42 13.74 13.12
N GLY A 490 -8.95 12.69 13.81
CA GLY A 490 -8.75 12.68 15.26
C GLY A 490 -7.86 13.81 15.81
N PRO A 491 -6.67 14.10 15.26
CA PRO A 491 -5.87 15.24 15.68
C PRO A 491 -6.56 16.60 15.53
N PHE A 492 -7.40 16.78 14.49
CA PHE A 492 -8.14 18.01 14.27
C PHE A 492 -9.32 18.14 15.26
N THR A 493 -10.06 17.05 15.50
CA THR A 493 -11.15 17.07 16.50
C THR A 493 -10.61 17.27 17.91
N ALA A 494 -9.46 16.67 18.24
CA ALA A 494 -8.77 16.94 19.51
C ALA A 494 -8.26 18.39 19.65
N ALA A 495 -8.05 19.09 18.53
CA ALA A 495 -7.73 20.52 18.49
C ALA A 495 -8.98 21.43 18.52
N GLY A 496 -10.18 20.85 18.53
CA GLY A 496 -11.43 21.57 18.58
C GLY A 496 -12.03 21.94 17.23
N TYR A 497 -11.53 21.38 16.12
CA TYR A 497 -12.09 21.56 14.78
C TYR A 497 -13.06 20.44 14.43
N ALA A 498 -14.23 20.78 13.92
CA ALA A 498 -15.04 19.85 13.17
C ALA A 498 -14.35 19.54 11.82
N VAL A 499 -14.47 18.30 11.35
CA VAL A 499 -13.81 17.85 10.10
C VAL A 499 -14.85 17.30 9.15
N LEU A 500 -15.02 17.94 8.00
CA LEU A 500 -15.87 17.47 6.90
C LEU A 500 -15.01 16.65 5.93
N LEU A 501 -15.46 15.44 5.61
CA LEU A 501 -14.83 14.49 4.72
C LEU A 501 -15.76 14.21 3.54
N PRO A 502 -15.78 15.08 2.51
CA PRO A 502 -16.74 14.98 1.40
C PRO A 502 -16.37 13.88 0.41
N ASP A 503 -17.39 13.19 -0.12
CA ASP A 503 -17.31 12.31 -1.28
C ASP A 503 -18.05 13.00 -2.46
N PRO A 504 -17.37 13.88 -3.21
CA PRO A 504 -17.95 14.60 -4.36
C PRO A 504 -18.06 13.69 -5.60
N ALA A 505 -18.50 14.23 -6.73
CA ALA A 505 -18.35 13.62 -8.05
C ALA A 505 -16.97 13.02 -8.22
N ILE A 506 -16.86 11.91 -8.96
CA ILE A 506 -15.65 11.09 -9.17
C ILE A 506 -15.28 10.16 -8.00
N SER A 507 -15.98 10.24 -6.86
CA SER A 507 -15.76 9.31 -5.72
C SER A 507 -16.28 7.91 -6.02
N THR A 508 -15.57 6.89 -5.49
CA THR A 508 -15.94 5.47 -5.60
C THR A 508 -17.07 5.09 -4.64
N GLY A 509 -17.77 3.98 -4.95
CA GLY A 509 -18.83 3.44 -4.10
C GLY A 509 -20.21 4.04 -4.34
N TYR A 510 -20.39 4.85 -5.38
CA TYR A 510 -21.65 5.50 -5.76
C TYR A 510 -22.09 5.13 -7.17
N GLY A 511 -21.48 4.10 -7.77
CA GLY A 511 -21.68 3.67 -9.14
C GLY A 511 -20.85 4.44 -10.16
N GLN A 512 -20.82 3.91 -11.40
CA GLN A 512 -20.03 4.50 -12.50
C GLN A 512 -20.52 5.89 -12.87
N ALA A 513 -21.82 6.15 -12.80
CA ALA A 513 -22.39 7.47 -13.10
C ALA A 513 -21.82 8.59 -12.21
N MET A 514 -21.54 8.31 -10.91
CA MET A 514 -20.90 9.28 -10.01
C MET A 514 -19.46 9.56 -10.42
N ILE A 515 -18.73 8.52 -10.83
CA ILE A 515 -17.37 8.64 -11.34
C ILE A 515 -17.35 9.46 -12.63
N ASP A 516 -18.29 9.22 -13.55
CA ASP A 516 -18.35 9.90 -14.84
C ASP A 516 -18.63 11.40 -14.73
N ARG A 517 -19.33 11.84 -13.68
CA ARG A 517 -19.69 13.25 -13.46
C ARG A 517 -18.51 14.21 -13.41
N GLY A 518 -17.32 13.75 -12.98
CA GLY A 518 -16.18 14.64 -12.74
C GLY A 518 -14.97 14.38 -13.62
N GLN A 519 -14.89 13.25 -14.34
CA GLN A 519 -13.64 12.84 -15.00
C GLN A 519 -13.21 13.77 -16.14
N GLN A 520 -14.15 14.36 -16.88
CA GLN A 520 -13.84 15.28 -17.98
C GLN A 520 -13.78 16.76 -17.54
N GLU A 521 -14.04 17.03 -16.26
CA GLU A 521 -14.07 18.37 -15.69
C GLU A 521 -13.65 18.36 -14.22
N LEU A 522 -12.37 18.06 -13.97
CA LEU A 522 -11.84 17.87 -12.62
C LEU A 522 -12.08 19.06 -11.67
N GLY A 523 -12.21 20.28 -12.20
CA GLY A 523 -12.56 21.49 -11.44
C GLY A 523 -14.03 21.88 -11.56
N GLY A 524 -14.90 21.02 -12.16
CA GLY A 524 -16.34 21.23 -12.31
C GLY A 524 -17.16 20.63 -11.17
N ALA A 525 -17.93 19.59 -11.47
CA ALA A 525 -18.82 18.95 -10.48
C ALA A 525 -18.16 18.56 -9.17
N PRO A 526 -16.93 18.02 -9.12
CA PRO A 526 -16.27 17.75 -7.83
C PRO A 526 -16.10 19.00 -6.96
N PHE A 527 -15.82 20.15 -7.55
CA PHE A 527 -15.68 21.42 -6.85
C PHE A 527 -17.01 21.92 -6.29
N THR A 528 -18.08 21.95 -7.13
CA THR A 528 -19.39 22.44 -6.69
C THR A 528 -20.02 21.53 -5.64
N ASP A 529 -19.81 20.21 -5.72
CA ASP A 529 -20.25 19.24 -4.71
C ASP A 529 -19.57 19.46 -3.35
N ILE A 530 -18.26 19.73 -3.33
CA ILE A 530 -17.54 20.06 -2.09
C ILE A 530 -18.11 21.34 -1.46
N LEU A 531 -18.41 22.36 -2.27
CA LEU A 531 -19.01 23.59 -1.76
C LEU A 531 -20.43 23.35 -1.21
N ALA A 532 -21.27 22.58 -1.93
CA ALA A 532 -22.62 22.25 -1.48
C ALA A 532 -22.61 21.48 -0.14
N LEU A 533 -21.70 20.50 0.01
CA LEU A 533 -21.53 19.77 1.27
C LEU A 533 -20.97 20.66 2.40
N THR A 534 -20.10 21.61 2.05
CA THR A 534 -19.61 22.61 3.00
C THR A 534 -20.76 23.54 3.46
N ASP A 535 -21.62 23.97 2.54
CA ASP A 535 -22.79 24.79 2.86
C ASP A 535 -23.75 24.04 3.78
N ALA A 536 -24.07 22.79 3.47
CA ALA A 536 -24.89 21.95 4.33
C ALA A 536 -24.28 21.72 5.74
N ALA A 537 -22.96 21.64 5.84
CA ALA A 537 -22.29 21.51 7.12
C ALA A 537 -22.37 22.80 7.94
N ILE A 538 -22.15 23.97 7.36
CA ILE A 538 -22.15 25.24 8.09
C ILE A 538 -23.57 25.77 8.42
N GLU A 539 -24.63 25.20 7.83
CA GLU A 539 -26.02 25.46 8.25
C GLU A 539 -26.36 24.81 9.59
N ARG A 540 -25.54 23.87 10.07
CA ARG A 540 -25.72 23.23 11.38
C ARG A 540 -25.42 24.21 12.52
N PRO A 541 -26.21 24.19 13.60
CA PRO A 541 -26.02 25.11 14.73
C PRO A 541 -24.74 24.84 15.55
N ASP A 542 -24.14 23.64 15.38
CA ASP A 542 -22.92 23.23 16.06
C ASP A 542 -21.64 23.56 15.26
N ILE A 543 -21.75 24.20 14.08
CA ILE A 543 -20.64 24.62 13.23
C ILE A 543 -20.55 26.15 13.12
N ASP A 544 -19.35 26.70 13.25
CA ASP A 544 -19.10 28.12 13.06
C ASP A 544 -18.85 28.46 11.59
N ALA A 545 -19.86 29.00 10.92
CA ALA A 545 -19.83 29.36 9.51
C ALA A 545 -18.76 30.41 9.14
N GLN A 546 -18.23 31.16 10.10
CA GLN A 546 -17.23 32.21 9.86
C GLN A 546 -15.78 31.68 9.99
N ARG A 547 -15.62 30.46 10.49
CA ARG A 547 -14.31 29.85 10.81
C ARG A 547 -14.12 28.57 10.03
N THR A 548 -13.87 28.70 8.74
CA THR A 548 -13.72 27.56 7.81
C THR A 548 -12.34 27.54 7.17
N ALA A 549 -11.80 26.35 6.96
CA ALA A 549 -10.58 26.12 6.19
C ALA A 549 -10.75 24.88 5.30
N LEU A 550 -9.93 24.78 4.26
CA LEU A 550 -9.89 23.59 3.40
C LEU A 550 -8.46 23.07 3.30
N ALA A 551 -8.34 21.75 3.32
CA ALA A 551 -7.07 21.05 3.14
C ALA A 551 -7.23 19.87 2.18
N GLY A 552 -6.17 19.50 1.46
CA GLY A 552 -6.19 18.35 0.58
C GLY A 552 -4.80 17.94 0.10
N GLY A 553 -4.67 16.67 -0.31
CA GLY A 553 -3.43 16.09 -0.83
C GLY A 553 -3.63 15.45 -2.19
N SER A 554 -2.59 15.46 -3.05
CA SER A 554 -2.65 14.88 -4.39
C SER A 554 -3.74 15.55 -5.23
N TYR A 555 -4.72 14.80 -5.74
CA TYR A 555 -5.92 15.39 -6.36
C TYR A 555 -6.69 16.29 -5.38
N GLY A 556 -6.80 15.92 -4.10
CA GLY A 556 -7.37 16.82 -3.09
C GLY A 556 -6.56 18.12 -2.93
N GLY A 557 -5.25 18.07 -3.13
CA GLY A 557 -4.37 19.24 -3.22
C GLY A 557 -4.61 20.07 -4.49
N TYR A 558 -4.85 19.41 -5.63
CA TYR A 558 -5.36 20.08 -6.85
C TYR A 558 -6.65 20.84 -6.54
N MET A 559 -7.60 20.18 -5.88
CA MET A 559 -8.86 20.78 -5.50
C MET A 559 -8.67 21.95 -4.52
N ALA A 560 -7.75 21.84 -3.57
CA ALA A 560 -7.39 22.93 -2.67
C ALA A 560 -6.82 24.15 -3.43
N ASN A 561 -5.97 23.91 -4.42
CA ASN A 561 -5.44 24.96 -5.29
C ASN A 561 -6.54 25.57 -6.17
N TRP A 562 -7.46 24.73 -6.68
CA TRP A 562 -8.59 25.19 -7.50
C TRP A 562 -9.55 26.07 -6.69
N VAL A 563 -9.91 25.63 -5.49
CA VAL A 563 -10.73 26.38 -4.54
C VAL A 563 -10.09 27.74 -4.21
N ALA A 564 -8.77 27.78 -3.96
CA ALA A 564 -8.05 29.02 -3.66
C ALA A 564 -8.17 30.07 -4.76
N GLY A 565 -8.19 29.65 -6.03
CA GLY A 565 -8.35 30.55 -7.20
C GLY A 565 -9.80 30.93 -7.53
N HIS A 566 -10.81 30.30 -6.86
CA HIS A 566 -12.22 30.47 -7.23
C HIS A 566 -13.15 30.88 -6.07
N THR A 567 -12.68 30.86 -4.81
CA THR A 567 -13.52 31.13 -3.64
C THR A 567 -12.77 31.91 -2.55
N SER A 568 -12.18 33.04 -2.88
CA SER A 568 -11.28 33.82 -2.00
C SER A 568 -11.89 34.20 -0.62
N GLU A 569 -13.20 34.32 -0.49
CA GLU A 569 -13.89 34.69 0.76
C GLU A 569 -14.48 33.49 1.53
N ARG A 570 -14.43 32.28 0.97
CA ARG A 570 -15.10 31.11 1.55
C ARG A 570 -14.32 30.49 2.70
N PHE A 571 -13.00 30.47 2.62
CA PHE A 571 -12.13 29.83 3.57
C PHE A 571 -11.11 30.84 4.11
N ALA A 572 -10.82 30.78 5.41
CA ALA A 572 -9.84 31.65 6.07
C ALA A 572 -8.39 31.33 5.64
N CYS A 573 -8.12 30.06 5.31
CA CYS A 573 -6.85 29.60 4.76
C CYS A 573 -6.99 28.26 4.05
N ILE A 574 -5.97 27.89 3.29
CA ILE A 574 -5.91 26.66 2.51
C ILE A 574 -4.61 25.91 2.80
N VAL A 575 -4.68 24.58 2.99
CA VAL A 575 -3.53 23.69 3.08
C VAL A 575 -3.51 22.77 1.86
N THR A 576 -2.41 22.78 1.12
CA THR A 576 -2.24 22.00 -0.11
C THR A 576 -1.00 21.15 -0.04
N HIS A 577 -1.12 19.82 -0.22
CA HIS A 577 -0.04 18.86 -0.08
C HIS A 577 0.16 18.04 -1.34
N ALA A 578 1.43 17.90 -1.80
CA ALA A 578 1.80 17.07 -2.96
C ALA A 578 0.86 17.33 -4.14
N SER A 579 0.59 18.58 -4.41
CA SER A 579 -0.57 19.03 -5.19
C SER A 579 -0.24 19.34 -6.63
N LEU A 580 -1.18 18.99 -7.54
CA LEU A 580 -1.10 19.40 -8.93
C LEU A 580 -1.36 20.91 -9.02
N TRP A 581 -0.49 21.62 -9.73
CA TRP A 581 -0.60 23.05 -9.95
C TRP A 581 -0.77 23.38 -11.44
N ASN A 582 0.24 23.03 -12.24
CA ASN A 582 0.24 23.19 -13.68
C ASN A 582 0.03 21.83 -14.35
N THR A 583 -1.21 21.51 -14.65
CA THR A 583 -1.60 20.20 -15.20
C THR A 583 -1.01 19.93 -16.59
N THR A 584 -0.59 20.98 -17.32
CA THR A 584 0.06 20.82 -18.63
C THR A 584 1.48 20.25 -18.50
N SER A 585 2.25 20.69 -17.51
CA SER A 585 3.61 20.20 -17.27
C SER A 585 3.60 18.91 -16.45
N MET A 586 2.66 18.77 -15.52
CA MET A 586 2.56 17.63 -14.61
C MET A 586 2.40 16.32 -15.36
N GLY A 587 1.49 16.21 -16.32
CA GLY A 587 1.22 14.99 -17.06
C GLY A 587 2.42 14.39 -17.81
N ARG A 588 3.46 15.18 -18.07
CA ARG A 588 4.69 14.76 -18.77
C ARG A 588 5.88 14.52 -17.84
N THR A 589 5.73 14.79 -16.57
CA THR A 589 6.80 14.71 -15.57
C THR A 589 6.47 13.76 -14.41
N THR A 590 5.21 13.32 -14.33
CA THR A 590 4.74 12.30 -13.40
C THR A 590 5.23 10.91 -13.80
N ASP A 591 5.15 9.95 -12.88
CA ASP A 591 5.42 8.53 -13.09
C ASP A 591 4.27 7.75 -13.74
N ASN A 592 3.17 8.42 -14.12
CA ASN A 592 1.98 7.84 -14.74
C ASN A 592 1.61 8.63 -16.00
N ALA A 593 1.84 8.02 -17.17
CA ALA A 593 1.65 8.65 -18.48
C ALA A 593 0.18 8.95 -18.82
N SER A 594 -0.78 8.26 -18.20
CA SER A 594 -2.22 8.44 -18.48
C SER A 594 -2.68 9.86 -18.16
N TRP A 595 -2.04 10.56 -17.22
CA TRP A 595 -2.35 11.95 -16.87
C TRP A 595 -2.19 12.92 -18.05
N ASP A 596 -1.12 12.79 -18.88
CA ASP A 596 -0.96 13.67 -20.06
C ASP A 596 -2.10 13.48 -21.06
N VAL A 597 -2.51 12.24 -21.28
CA VAL A 597 -3.58 11.91 -22.23
C VAL A 597 -4.92 12.44 -21.73
N ALA A 598 -5.27 12.15 -20.48
CA ALA A 598 -6.54 12.53 -19.85
C ALA A 598 -6.68 14.05 -19.69
N MET A 599 -5.61 14.73 -19.25
CA MET A 599 -5.63 16.17 -19.00
C MET A 599 -5.46 17.05 -20.24
N ARG A 600 -5.14 16.47 -21.39
CA ARG A 600 -4.78 17.24 -22.61
C ARG A 600 -5.81 18.29 -23.03
N THR A 601 -7.09 17.97 -22.92
CA THR A 601 -8.18 18.92 -23.24
C THR A 601 -8.59 19.78 -22.05
N GLN A 602 -8.39 19.29 -20.83
CA GLN A 602 -8.82 19.97 -19.61
C GLN A 602 -7.83 21.03 -19.11
N SER A 603 -6.52 20.88 -19.40
CA SER A 603 -5.47 21.75 -18.90
C SER A 603 -5.63 23.23 -19.27
N SER A 604 -6.32 23.55 -20.36
CA SER A 604 -6.61 24.93 -20.76
C SER A 604 -7.70 25.60 -19.93
N THR A 605 -8.51 24.84 -19.22
CA THR A 605 -9.67 25.33 -18.44
C THR A 605 -9.48 25.04 -16.94
N TYR A 606 -9.10 23.80 -16.61
CA TYR A 606 -9.08 23.27 -15.24
C TYR A 606 -7.66 23.17 -14.66
N SER A 607 -6.72 24.00 -15.09
CA SER A 607 -5.39 24.04 -14.49
C SER A 607 -5.27 25.20 -13.48
N PRO A 608 -5.05 24.92 -12.18
CA PRO A 608 -5.08 25.95 -11.13
C PRO A 608 -4.11 27.12 -11.36
N HIS A 609 -2.93 26.88 -11.96
CA HIS A 609 -1.93 27.94 -12.22
C HIS A 609 -2.45 29.11 -13.07
N LEU A 610 -3.49 28.88 -13.87
CA LEU A 610 -4.14 29.94 -14.68
C LEU A 610 -4.81 31.01 -13.81
N PHE A 611 -5.11 30.69 -12.55
CA PHE A 611 -5.88 31.53 -11.63
C PHE A 611 -5.08 32.01 -10.41
N ALA A 612 -3.77 31.90 -10.43
CA ALA A 612 -2.89 32.32 -9.34
C ALA A 612 -3.10 33.77 -8.90
N ASP A 613 -3.42 34.66 -9.85
CA ASP A 613 -3.71 36.08 -9.61
C ASP A 613 -5.08 36.36 -8.96
N ARG A 614 -5.87 35.31 -8.70
CA ARG A 614 -7.14 35.38 -7.96
C ARG A 614 -7.02 34.91 -6.52
N ILE A 615 -5.89 34.33 -6.12
CA ILE A 615 -5.68 33.82 -4.76
C ILE A 615 -5.51 34.99 -3.80
N GLU A 616 -6.38 35.08 -2.79
CA GLU A 616 -6.42 36.13 -1.77
C GLU A 616 -6.27 35.59 -0.33
N VAL A 617 -6.27 34.25 -0.16
CA VAL A 617 -6.17 33.59 1.13
C VAL A 617 -4.77 33.07 1.42
N PRO A 618 -4.31 33.02 2.69
CA PRO A 618 -3.07 32.37 3.08
C PRO A 618 -3.07 30.89 2.69
N MET A 619 -1.96 30.39 2.15
CA MET A 619 -1.79 28.99 1.79
C MET A 619 -0.57 28.37 2.46
N LEU A 620 -0.71 27.15 2.97
CA LEU A 620 0.38 26.29 3.39
C LEU A 620 0.61 25.25 2.28
N VAL A 621 1.73 25.37 1.59
CA VAL A 621 2.19 24.39 0.60
C VAL A 621 3.04 23.35 1.31
N ILE A 622 2.79 22.07 1.08
CA ILE A 622 3.56 20.95 1.64
C ILE A 622 3.99 20.03 0.50
N HIS A 623 5.28 19.65 0.44
CA HIS A 623 5.76 18.78 -0.63
C HIS A 623 7.04 18.02 -0.25
N GLY A 624 7.12 16.75 -0.68
CA GLY A 624 8.32 15.93 -0.60
C GLY A 624 9.17 16.03 -1.86
N ASP A 625 10.50 16.04 -1.74
CA ASP A 625 11.40 16.15 -2.89
C ASP A 625 11.45 14.89 -3.75
N LYS A 626 11.21 13.73 -3.13
CA LYS A 626 11.14 12.42 -3.80
C LYS A 626 9.74 12.05 -4.28
N ASP A 627 8.86 13.04 -4.40
CA ASP A 627 7.55 12.82 -4.99
C ASP A 627 7.67 12.73 -6.51
N TYR A 628 7.51 11.52 -7.05
CA TYR A 628 7.54 11.27 -8.49
C TYR A 628 6.12 11.08 -9.08
N ARG A 629 5.11 10.94 -8.21
CA ARG A 629 3.68 10.93 -8.59
C ARG A 629 3.20 12.34 -8.95
N VAL A 630 3.45 13.31 -8.06
CA VAL A 630 3.26 14.74 -8.33
C VAL A 630 4.60 15.44 -8.12
N PRO A 631 5.42 15.56 -9.17
CA PRO A 631 6.80 16.02 -9.03
C PRO A 631 6.94 17.34 -8.29
N ILE A 632 7.97 17.46 -7.44
CA ILE A 632 8.26 18.66 -6.61
C ILE A 632 8.19 19.98 -7.39
N GLY A 633 8.44 19.94 -8.71
CA GLY A 633 8.31 21.11 -9.58
C GLY A 633 6.93 21.77 -9.54
N GLN A 634 5.87 20.97 -9.27
CA GLN A 634 4.51 21.50 -9.10
C GLN A 634 4.40 22.39 -7.85
N GLY A 635 4.96 21.93 -6.72
CA GLY A 635 5.01 22.70 -5.48
C GLY A 635 5.91 23.95 -5.60
N GLN A 636 7.02 23.84 -6.32
CA GLN A 636 7.93 24.98 -6.55
C GLN A 636 7.32 26.05 -7.46
N GLU A 637 6.61 25.64 -8.54
CA GLU A 637 5.89 26.56 -9.43
C GLU A 637 4.74 27.26 -8.67
N LEU A 638 3.96 26.49 -7.88
CA LEU A 638 2.93 27.06 -7.00
C LEU A 638 3.53 28.09 -6.05
N TRP A 639 4.62 27.74 -5.36
CA TRP A 639 5.28 28.66 -4.42
C TRP A 639 5.74 29.95 -5.09
N TYR A 640 6.35 29.84 -6.27
CA TYR A 640 6.75 31.01 -7.05
C TYR A 640 5.55 31.90 -7.40
N ASP A 641 4.46 31.30 -7.89
CA ASP A 641 3.23 32.03 -8.25
C ASP A 641 2.55 32.67 -7.03
N LEU A 642 2.55 32.03 -5.89
CA LEU A 642 2.02 32.61 -4.64
C LEU A 642 2.79 33.87 -4.21
N LEU A 643 4.11 33.88 -4.37
CA LEU A 643 4.94 35.03 -4.01
C LEU A 643 4.89 36.17 -5.03
N THR A 644 4.58 35.88 -6.30
CA THR A 644 4.70 36.87 -7.38
C THR A 644 3.36 37.31 -7.96
N ARG A 645 2.31 36.51 -7.86
CA ARG A 645 1.03 36.73 -8.54
C ARG A 645 -0.17 36.78 -7.59
N SER A 646 -0.12 36.12 -6.42
CA SER A 646 -1.26 36.14 -5.50
C SER A 646 -1.55 37.54 -4.99
N LYS A 647 -2.81 37.78 -4.62
CA LYS A 647 -3.27 39.01 -3.98
C LYS A 647 -3.44 38.88 -2.48
N THR A 648 -2.96 37.80 -1.90
CA THR A 648 -2.99 37.61 -0.44
C THR A 648 -2.29 38.77 0.25
N PRO A 649 -2.93 39.47 1.21
CA PRO A 649 -2.31 40.57 1.91
C PRO A 649 -1.02 40.14 2.61
N LEU A 650 -0.04 41.03 2.69
CA LEU A 650 1.12 40.84 3.55
C LEU A 650 0.73 40.98 5.01
N ASP A 651 1.51 40.37 5.89
CA ASP A 651 1.35 40.55 7.35
C ASP A 651 1.79 41.95 7.82
N ALA A 652 1.69 42.22 9.11
CA ALA A 652 2.03 43.52 9.70
C ALA A 652 3.51 43.89 9.52
N ASP A 653 4.39 42.94 9.32
CA ASP A 653 5.82 43.12 9.10
C ASP A 653 6.17 43.24 7.59
N GLY A 654 5.18 43.18 6.71
CA GLY A 654 5.33 43.23 5.26
C GLY A 654 5.81 41.91 4.65
N LEU A 655 5.64 40.79 5.35
CA LEU A 655 6.00 39.45 4.90
C LEU A 655 4.81 38.72 4.34
N THR A 656 5.07 37.71 3.47
CA THR A 656 4.02 36.84 2.96
C THR A 656 3.39 36.02 4.08
N GLN A 657 2.07 35.85 4.04
CA GLN A 657 1.34 34.93 4.91
C GLN A 657 1.35 33.49 4.41
N HIS A 658 1.77 33.23 3.17
CA HIS A 658 1.98 31.88 2.68
C HIS A 658 3.16 31.22 3.36
N ARG A 659 3.13 29.86 3.44
CA ARG A 659 4.23 29.05 3.98
C ARG A 659 4.48 27.85 3.07
N PHE A 660 5.75 27.40 3.02
CA PHE A 660 6.13 26.17 2.32
C PHE A 660 6.85 25.23 3.28
N LEU A 661 6.21 24.11 3.59
CA LEU A 661 6.80 23.01 4.36
C LEU A 661 7.39 21.99 3.39
N TYR A 662 8.70 21.95 3.32
CA TYR A 662 9.46 21.12 2.38
C TYR A 662 10.14 19.96 3.09
N PHE A 663 10.00 18.75 2.54
CA PHE A 663 10.62 17.53 3.04
C PHE A 663 11.62 16.97 2.02
N PRO A 664 12.94 17.10 2.24
CA PRO A 664 13.95 16.71 1.24
C PRO A 664 14.10 15.19 1.06
N ASP A 665 13.60 14.40 1.99
CA ASP A 665 13.76 12.93 2.08
C ASP A 665 12.46 12.13 1.97
N GLU A 666 11.32 12.80 1.87
CA GLU A 666 10.00 12.16 1.72
C GLU A 666 9.52 12.16 0.26
N GLY A 667 8.64 11.18 -0.04
CA GLY A 667 7.98 11.03 -1.33
C GLY A 667 6.61 11.71 -1.40
N HIS A 668 5.70 11.09 -2.17
CA HIS A 668 4.31 11.57 -2.30
C HIS A 668 3.58 11.59 -0.96
N TRP A 669 3.98 10.75 -0.05
CA TRP A 669 3.42 10.59 1.26
C TRP A 669 4.49 10.82 2.33
N ILE A 670 4.14 11.56 3.37
CA ILE A 670 5.03 11.77 4.51
C ILE A 670 4.86 10.59 5.46
N THR A 671 5.81 9.68 5.45
CA THR A 671 5.72 8.39 6.14
C THR A 671 6.63 8.25 7.34
N GLY A 672 7.73 9.00 7.37
CA GLY A 672 8.62 9.04 8.52
C GLY A 672 7.91 9.59 9.77
N ARG A 673 8.01 8.88 10.91
CA ARG A 673 7.30 9.24 12.16
C ARG A 673 7.53 10.70 12.57
N GLY A 674 8.79 11.16 12.54
CA GLY A 674 9.14 12.53 12.91
C GLY A 674 8.59 13.58 11.94
N ASN A 675 8.68 13.29 10.64
CA ASN A 675 8.15 14.14 9.58
C ASN A 675 6.61 14.20 9.62
N ALA A 676 5.93 13.09 9.90
CA ALA A 676 4.48 13.06 10.07
C ALA A 676 4.02 13.88 11.28
N GLU A 677 4.78 13.89 12.39
CA GLU A 677 4.50 14.75 13.53
C GLU A 677 4.66 16.23 13.17
N VAL A 678 5.72 16.59 12.47
CA VAL A 678 5.95 17.96 11.97
C VAL A 678 4.81 18.37 11.03
N TRP A 679 4.36 17.47 10.16
CA TRP A 679 3.24 17.71 9.26
C TRP A 679 1.97 18.11 10.04
N TYR A 680 1.50 17.27 10.98
CA TYR A 680 0.30 17.54 11.76
C TYR A 680 0.42 18.83 12.58
N ARG A 681 1.53 19.00 13.28
CA ARG A 681 1.75 20.21 14.12
C ARG A 681 1.79 21.48 13.31
N THR A 682 2.41 21.45 12.11
CA THR A 682 2.49 22.62 11.23
C THR A 682 1.13 22.97 10.63
N VAL A 683 0.37 21.96 10.20
CA VAL A 683 -0.99 22.15 9.69
C VAL A 683 -1.88 22.76 10.77
N LEU A 684 -1.91 22.19 11.97
CA LEU A 684 -2.73 22.68 13.08
C LEU A 684 -2.32 24.10 13.49
N ALA A 685 -1.01 24.40 13.59
CA ALA A 685 -0.54 25.75 13.90
C ALA A 685 -0.91 26.78 12.82
N PHE A 686 -0.94 26.38 11.55
CA PHE A 686 -1.36 27.24 10.44
C PHE A 686 -2.88 27.49 10.49
N LEU A 687 -3.68 26.47 10.81
CA LEU A 687 -5.12 26.61 11.03
C LEU A 687 -5.42 27.50 12.24
N ASP A 688 -4.76 27.27 13.38
CA ASP A 688 -4.93 28.08 14.60
C ASP A 688 -4.67 29.57 14.31
N LYS A 689 -3.62 29.86 13.52
CA LYS A 689 -3.28 31.24 13.17
C LYS A 689 -4.35 31.91 12.31
N HIS A 690 -4.83 31.23 11.28
CA HIS A 690 -5.66 31.88 10.26
C HIS A 690 -7.17 31.69 10.47
N VAL A 691 -7.59 30.64 11.19
CA VAL A 691 -9.00 30.38 11.51
C VAL A 691 -9.40 30.95 12.88
N LEU A 692 -8.50 30.84 13.87
CA LEU A 692 -8.77 31.21 15.26
C LEU A 692 -8.06 32.48 15.72
N ASP A 693 -7.14 33.04 14.91
CA ASP A 693 -6.24 34.14 15.26
C ASP A 693 -5.39 33.85 16.52
N ILE A 694 -4.93 32.61 16.66
CA ILE A 694 -4.08 32.14 17.75
C ILE A 694 -2.66 31.94 17.22
N ASP A 695 -1.68 32.59 17.83
CA ASP A 695 -0.26 32.35 17.54
C ASP A 695 0.18 31.04 18.21
N ALA A 696 0.01 29.94 17.52
CA ALA A 696 0.50 28.66 17.98
C ALA A 696 2.02 28.54 17.86
N GLN A 697 2.66 27.86 18.82
CA GLN A 697 4.10 27.60 18.74
C GLN A 697 4.41 26.66 17.56
N ARG A 698 5.27 27.10 16.68
CA ARG A 698 5.85 26.24 15.65
C ARG A 698 6.60 25.07 16.28
N ALA A 699 6.65 23.93 15.57
CA ALA A 699 7.49 22.82 15.99
C ALA A 699 8.96 23.28 16.12
N ARG A 700 9.56 23.10 17.30
CA ARG A 700 10.96 23.54 17.57
C ARG A 700 11.98 22.91 16.63
N THR A 701 11.62 21.78 15.99
CA THR A 701 12.43 21.04 15.04
C THR A 701 12.46 21.64 13.63
N LEU A 702 11.68 22.68 13.36
CA LEU A 702 11.60 23.33 12.04
C LEU A 702 12.66 24.42 11.82
N GLY A 703 13.64 24.58 12.62
CA GLY A 703 14.71 25.55 12.38
C GLY A 703 14.32 27.00 12.67
#